data_c57910878b5280687b63f96fa902c390
#
_entry.id   c57910878b5280687b63f96fa902c390
#
_cell.length_a   1.000
_cell.length_b   1.000
_cell.length_c   1.000
_cell.angle_alpha   90.00
_cell.angle_beta   90.00
_cell.angle_gamma   90.00
#
_symmetry.space_group_name_H-M   'P 1'
#
loop_
_entity.id
_entity.type
_entity.pdbx_description
1 polymer ?
#
loop_
_entity_poly.entity_id
_entity_poly.type
_entity_poly.pdbx_seq_one_letter_code
_entity_poly.pdbx_strand_id
1 'polypeptide(L)'
;MFYHGYDNYIEHAFPEDELRPLTCGPLTRDRQNPAHIEVNDVLGNYSLTLIDSLSTLAILASSPPSSEAGTNRALEDFQDGVKLLVQNYGDGTPGRKGRGARARGFNLDSKVQVFETVIRGVGGLLSAHQFAVGDLPIRGYDAKVTKKKGREGIFWSNGFVYNGQLLRLATDLADRLLPAFNTPTGLPYPRVNLRYGVPFYAKSPNNMDPEHGQCGRDPQDKGTEVTETCSAGAGSLVLEFSVLSRLTGKSLYEKLAKKAFWAVWQRRSSIGLIGAGIDAETGQWVNAYTGIGAGIDSFFEYALKSHILLSGLPFDPANAATDSPDAFLAAWLDAHDGIKRQIYRGKQHQHPHYAQVDLYTGAIRAFWIDSLSAFYQGLLTMAGKLDEAIETHLLYTALWTRYSAMPERWSTATGGIEHGLRWWGGRPEWIESTWYLYQATKDPWYLHVGEMALRDIKRRCWTECGWAGLQDVRTGELNDRMESFFLGETVKYLFLLFDPSHPLNTWDAPFVFTTEGHPLIIPKRVRPARKTPEAPPLWQMAETCPLPPAHLPFSISATAARNDVYHAASLAKLHLMPTVETLDSPVVEFSADHPSISLSDIRSPSNYTYYPWTLPPELIPHNATSSPMAVRTTFDLSFPNLPSTSLVGALQRVQEGILVNSMSGLRFGMVREHDVLPDVQPVELDEQFRIYAISNIALGRDEKVFMPRSTIDDFNPLDPYFTRTRDAHTLDLVMDIEPQPASSTSTALSDLLSEALGDLSNLSGLDLKDAVDIEVDAEALETEPSYLANFFSSLQALLSAPVPTPTWTASQTQSRKQVTLERQSLPATLPTGPGAAPMPDIKDAQSAHNVEKPLIWTNIYVHPTTLCSERLPMEIVKQYQVVGIPRGGCSFSTKLHNIPAYPPDAASLQLVIIISFPEQEDDSQADASQPLIQPLLDQVQYAPSGILRPNPIPLVMVGGDRRRWTS
;
A
#
# COMPACT_ATOMS: atom_id res chain seq x y z
N MET A 1 27.39 2.08 -13.33
CA MET A 1 26.04 2.65 -13.50
C MET A 1 26.07 4.18 -13.45
N PHE A 2 26.56 4.81 -12.38
CA PHE A 2 26.55 6.27 -12.23
C PHE A 2 27.20 7.01 -13.43
N TYR A 3 28.45 6.72 -13.77
CA TYR A 3 29.15 7.43 -14.84
C TYR A 3 28.51 7.28 -16.22
N HIS A 4 27.90 6.16 -16.51
CA HIS A 4 27.18 6.01 -17.77
C HIS A 4 26.01 7.00 -17.89
N GLY A 5 25.29 7.28 -16.82
CA GLY A 5 24.25 8.31 -16.81
C GLY A 5 24.82 9.72 -16.73
N TYR A 6 25.79 9.96 -15.85
CA TYR A 6 26.34 11.29 -15.60
C TYR A 6 27.12 11.85 -16.79
N ASP A 7 28.00 11.05 -17.39
CA ASP A 7 28.81 11.49 -18.53
C ASP A 7 27.90 11.85 -19.72
N ASN A 8 26.92 11.01 -20.02
CA ASN A 8 25.94 11.28 -21.07
C ASN A 8 25.07 12.52 -20.77
N TYR A 9 24.67 12.74 -19.47
CA TYR A 9 23.98 13.97 -19.12
C TYR A 9 24.85 15.21 -19.37
N ILE A 10 26.10 15.18 -18.95
CA ILE A 10 27.03 16.32 -19.15
C ILE A 10 27.26 16.59 -20.63
N GLU A 11 27.38 15.55 -21.46
CA GLU A 11 27.68 15.68 -22.88
C GLU A 11 26.44 16.11 -23.69
N HIS A 12 25.27 15.53 -23.40
CA HIS A 12 24.10 15.68 -24.27
C HIS A 12 22.99 16.59 -23.72
N ALA A 13 22.95 16.83 -22.41
CA ALA A 13 21.85 17.55 -21.79
C ALA A 13 22.26 18.82 -21.02
N PHE A 14 23.42 18.86 -20.37
CA PHE A 14 23.83 20.05 -19.63
C PHE A 14 23.93 21.29 -20.57
N PRO A 15 23.39 22.47 -20.17
CA PRO A 15 22.96 22.88 -18.84
C PRO A 15 21.44 22.70 -18.57
N GLU A 16 20.71 21.97 -19.38
CA GLU A 16 19.29 21.71 -19.14
C GLU A 16 19.07 20.73 -17.98
N ASP A 17 17.82 20.51 -17.57
CA ASP A 17 17.53 19.84 -16.32
C ASP A 17 17.75 18.33 -16.35
N GLU A 18 17.27 17.62 -17.36
CA GLU A 18 17.35 16.16 -17.47
C GLU A 18 17.79 15.70 -18.86
N LEU A 19 18.08 14.41 -18.96
CA LEU A 19 18.50 13.74 -20.18
C LEU A 19 17.38 12.90 -20.76
N ARG A 20 17.25 12.94 -22.09
CA ARG A 20 16.47 11.98 -22.88
C ARG A 20 17.41 10.87 -23.36
N PRO A 21 17.40 9.70 -22.72
CA PRO A 21 18.39 8.67 -22.99
C PRO A 21 18.17 7.89 -24.28
N LEU A 22 16.96 7.90 -24.85
CA LEU A 22 16.68 7.25 -26.14
C LEU A 22 17.02 8.14 -27.33
N THR A 23 16.82 9.46 -27.21
CA THR A 23 17.05 10.43 -28.28
C THR A 23 18.33 11.23 -28.09
N CYS A 24 19.11 10.95 -27.03
CA CYS A 24 20.40 11.59 -26.74
C CYS A 24 20.33 13.12 -26.75
N GLY A 25 19.34 13.67 -26.05
CA GLY A 25 19.10 15.10 -26.01
C GLY A 25 18.63 15.61 -24.65
N PRO A 26 18.57 16.94 -24.48
CA PRO A 26 18.11 17.53 -23.23
C PRO A 26 16.59 17.40 -23.04
N LEU A 27 16.18 17.24 -21.80
CA LEU A 27 14.80 17.42 -21.38
C LEU A 27 14.69 18.68 -20.48
N THR A 28 13.82 19.58 -20.85
CA THR A 28 13.56 20.81 -20.15
C THR A 28 12.05 21.07 -20.08
N ARG A 29 11.68 22.18 -19.45
CA ARG A 29 10.28 22.59 -19.33
C ARG A 29 9.53 22.58 -20.64
N ASP A 30 8.32 22.07 -20.62
CA ASP A 30 7.40 22.17 -21.74
C ASP A 30 6.74 23.56 -21.78
N ARG A 31 7.32 24.46 -22.56
CA ARG A 31 6.82 25.82 -22.72
C ARG A 31 5.61 25.89 -23.67
N GLN A 32 5.40 24.88 -24.48
CA GLN A 32 4.29 24.84 -25.43
C GLN A 32 3.00 24.37 -24.73
N ASN A 33 3.14 23.53 -23.70
CA ASN A 33 2.05 23.05 -22.89
C ASN A 33 2.29 23.35 -21.39
N PRO A 34 1.89 24.53 -20.89
CA PRO A 34 2.04 24.89 -19.48
C PRO A 34 1.26 23.96 -18.52
N ALA A 35 0.25 23.25 -19.03
CA ALA A 35 -0.52 22.27 -18.25
C ALA A 35 0.18 20.92 -18.07
N HIS A 36 1.32 20.70 -18.71
CA HIS A 36 2.15 19.50 -18.52
C HIS A 36 2.88 19.59 -17.17
N ILE A 37 2.11 19.41 -16.09
CA ILE A 37 2.58 19.64 -14.71
C ILE A 37 3.66 18.64 -14.29
N GLU A 38 3.59 17.37 -14.74
CA GLU A 38 4.57 16.33 -14.44
C GLU A 38 6.01 16.73 -14.82
N VAL A 39 6.13 17.49 -15.88
CA VAL A 39 7.41 18.05 -16.36
C VAL A 39 7.67 19.42 -15.76
N ASN A 40 6.66 20.31 -15.83
CA ASN A 40 6.86 21.72 -15.51
C ASN A 40 7.01 22.03 -14.02
N ASP A 41 6.47 21.22 -13.14
CA ASP A 41 6.61 21.39 -11.70
C ASP A 41 8.03 21.10 -11.20
N VAL A 42 8.68 20.10 -11.80
CA VAL A 42 10.01 19.61 -11.43
C VAL A 42 11.11 20.35 -12.19
N LEU A 43 10.98 20.49 -13.51
CA LEU A 43 12.01 21.06 -14.38
C LEU A 43 11.96 22.58 -14.35
N GLY A 44 12.79 23.16 -13.50
CA GLY A 44 12.87 24.61 -13.29
C GLY A 44 13.87 25.34 -14.20
N ASN A 45 14.54 24.63 -15.09
CA ASN A 45 15.60 25.15 -15.93
C ASN A 45 16.82 25.62 -15.11
N TYR A 46 17.19 24.84 -14.08
CA TYR A 46 18.31 25.14 -13.17
C TYR A 46 19.35 24.02 -13.07
N SER A 47 19.48 23.20 -14.14
CA SER A 47 20.44 22.08 -14.23
C SER A 47 20.23 21.03 -13.12
N LEU A 48 18.99 20.59 -12.97
CA LEU A 48 18.53 19.75 -11.88
C LEU A 48 19.38 18.51 -11.69
N THR A 49 19.63 17.73 -12.76
CA THR A 49 20.42 16.48 -12.65
C THR A 49 21.85 16.73 -12.17
N LEU A 50 22.48 17.84 -12.55
CA LEU A 50 23.80 18.18 -12.01
C LEU A 50 23.74 18.45 -10.51
N ILE A 51 22.75 19.24 -10.04
CA ILE A 51 22.58 19.56 -8.61
C ILE A 51 22.35 18.28 -7.81
N ASP A 52 21.43 17.41 -8.24
CA ASP A 52 21.12 16.14 -7.59
C ASP A 52 22.32 15.18 -7.56
N SER A 53 23.13 15.19 -8.62
CA SER A 53 24.30 14.29 -8.75
C SER A 53 25.48 14.71 -7.88
N LEU A 54 25.59 15.98 -7.45
CA LEU A 54 26.76 16.45 -6.70
C LEU A 54 26.98 15.69 -5.40
N SER A 55 25.91 15.43 -4.63
CA SER A 55 26.04 14.66 -3.38
C SER A 55 26.44 13.20 -3.65
N THR A 56 25.98 12.63 -4.75
CA THR A 56 26.37 11.27 -5.17
C THR A 56 27.84 11.23 -5.58
N LEU A 57 28.33 12.20 -6.34
CA LEU A 57 29.75 12.34 -6.69
C LEU A 57 30.63 12.45 -5.44
N ALA A 58 30.22 13.27 -4.46
CA ALA A 58 30.94 13.40 -3.19
C ALA A 58 30.97 12.08 -2.39
N ILE A 59 29.89 11.31 -2.42
CA ILE A 59 29.83 9.98 -1.80
C ILE A 59 30.76 9.01 -2.54
N LEU A 60 30.67 8.94 -3.85
CA LEU A 60 31.54 8.10 -4.69
C LEU A 60 33.03 8.45 -4.51
N ALA A 61 33.35 9.72 -4.20
CA ALA A 61 34.71 10.17 -3.95
C ALA A 61 35.33 9.55 -2.70
N SER A 62 34.55 8.94 -1.83
CA SER A 62 35.04 8.20 -0.64
C SER A 62 35.43 6.75 -0.95
N SER A 63 35.22 6.26 -2.18
CA SER A 63 35.69 4.94 -2.60
C SER A 63 37.23 4.91 -2.72
N PRO A 64 37.87 3.74 -2.50
CA PRO A 64 39.27 3.59 -2.81
C PRO A 64 39.50 3.90 -4.29
N PRO A 65 40.61 4.59 -4.64
CA PRO A 65 40.88 4.89 -6.03
C PRO A 65 41.01 3.60 -6.85
N SER A 66 40.26 3.52 -7.92
CA SER A 66 40.22 2.34 -8.81
C SER A 66 41.37 2.28 -9.80
N SER A 67 42.24 3.30 -9.83
CA SER A 67 43.36 3.38 -10.75
C SER A 67 44.70 3.34 -10.04
N GLU A 68 45.70 2.65 -10.66
CA GLU A 68 47.10 2.67 -10.23
C GLU A 68 47.70 4.09 -10.22
N ALA A 69 47.05 5.05 -10.91
CA ALA A 69 47.48 6.45 -11.00
C ALA A 69 47.11 7.29 -9.78
N GLY A 70 46.32 6.78 -8.81
CA GLY A 70 45.99 7.48 -7.58
C GLY A 70 45.07 8.70 -7.74
N THR A 71 44.48 8.94 -8.92
CA THR A 71 43.52 10.01 -9.16
C THR A 71 42.09 9.61 -8.69
N ASN A 72 41.41 10.52 -7.97
CA ASN A 72 40.03 10.30 -7.54
C ASN A 72 39.08 11.03 -8.51
N ARG A 73 38.68 10.31 -9.55
CA ARG A 73 37.77 10.83 -10.59
C ARG A 73 36.50 11.46 -9.98
N ALA A 74 35.88 10.78 -9.03
CA ALA A 74 34.62 11.27 -8.45
C ALA A 74 34.78 12.60 -7.70
N LEU A 75 35.95 12.79 -7.03
CA LEU A 75 36.29 14.08 -6.41
C LEU A 75 36.55 15.16 -7.45
N GLU A 76 37.22 14.83 -8.53
CA GLU A 76 37.48 15.76 -9.64
C GLU A 76 36.16 16.17 -10.31
N ASP A 77 35.30 15.21 -10.65
CA ASP A 77 33.98 15.45 -11.25
C ASP A 77 33.04 16.25 -10.28
N PHE A 78 33.10 15.98 -8.98
CA PHE A 78 32.39 16.82 -7.97
C PHE A 78 32.85 18.26 -8.03
N GLN A 79 34.19 18.48 -8.01
CA GLN A 79 34.79 19.83 -8.04
C GLN A 79 34.47 20.54 -9.36
N ASP A 80 34.54 19.85 -10.49
CA ASP A 80 34.20 20.38 -11.79
C ASP A 80 32.71 20.67 -11.94
N GLY A 81 31.83 19.81 -11.42
CA GLY A 81 30.39 20.05 -11.38
C GLY A 81 30.04 21.33 -10.61
N VAL A 82 30.65 21.53 -9.44
CA VAL A 82 30.48 22.78 -8.66
C VAL A 82 30.99 23.98 -9.47
N LYS A 83 32.12 23.87 -10.14
CA LYS A 83 32.67 24.93 -10.99
C LYS A 83 31.74 25.24 -12.17
N LEU A 84 31.17 24.23 -12.82
CA LEU A 84 30.21 24.38 -13.92
C LEU A 84 28.94 25.13 -13.45
N LEU A 85 28.38 24.80 -12.29
CA LEU A 85 27.22 25.49 -11.71
C LEU A 85 27.54 26.97 -11.46
N VAL A 86 28.67 27.27 -10.84
CA VAL A 86 29.09 28.64 -10.56
C VAL A 86 29.37 29.43 -11.85
N GLN A 87 29.95 28.77 -12.85
CA GLN A 87 30.16 29.39 -14.17
C GLN A 87 28.82 29.69 -14.87
N ASN A 88 27.83 28.87 -14.71
CA ASN A 88 26.54 29.05 -15.35
C ASN A 88 25.65 30.07 -14.60
N TYR A 89 25.49 29.89 -13.27
CA TYR A 89 24.57 30.69 -12.44
C TYR A 89 25.23 31.84 -11.70
N GLY A 90 26.58 31.95 -11.69
CA GLY A 90 27.34 32.92 -10.92
C GLY A 90 27.69 32.42 -9.52
N ASP A 91 28.34 33.27 -8.73
CA ASP A 91 28.85 32.92 -7.41
C ASP A 91 27.85 33.15 -6.26
N GLY A 92 26.62 33.47 -6.58
CA GLY A 92 25.55 33.79 -5.63
C GLY A 92 25.69 35.12 -4.90
N THR A 93 26.69 35.96 -5.28
CA THR A 93 26.87 37.28 -4.68
C THR A 93 25.78 38.24 -5.20
N PRO A 94 25.04 38.95 -4.32
CA PRO A 94 24.01 39.89 -4.74
C PRO A 94 24.54 40.97 -5.68
N GLY A 95 23.81 41.23 -6.77
CA GLY A 95 24.13 42.29 -7.74
C GLY A 95 25.25 42.02 -8.73
N ARG A 96 26.02 40.94 -8.56
CA ARG A 96 27.04 40.51 -9.53
C ARG A 96 26.47 39.57 -10.57
N LYS A 97 26.81 39.86 -11.86
CA LYS A 97 26.58 38.88 -12.92
C LYS A 97 27.67 37.80 -12.80
N GLY A 98 27.31 36.56 -12.70
CA GLY A 98 28.21 35.45 -12.90
C GLY A 98 28.76 35.40 -14.35
N ARG A 99 29.62 34.45 -14.62
CA ARG A 99 30.09 34.20 -16.00
C ARG A 99 29.29 33.02 -16.56
N GLY A 100 28.45 33.26 -17.53
CA GLY A 100 27.62 32.24 -18.16
C GLY A 100 26.28 32.79 -18.64
N ALA A 101 25.53 32.00 -19.36
CA ALA A 101 24.27 32.39 -19.99
C ALA A 101 23.16 32.78 -18.99
N ARG A 102 23.19 32.21 -17.76
CA ARG A 102 22.19 32.40 -16.69
C ARG A 102 22.78 33.14 -15.47
N ALA A 103 23.74 33.99 -15.64
CA ALA A 103 24.68 34.47 -14.65
C ALA A 103 24.12 35.32 -13.49
N ARG A 104 22.81 35.36 -13.23
CA ARG A 104 22.17 36.11 -12.13
C ARG A 104 21.53 35.21 -11.10
N GLY A 105 22.23 34.14 -10.69
CA GLY A 105 21.67 33.12 -9.84
C GLY A 105 20.47 32.46 -10.51
N PHE A 106 19.44 32.16 -9.73
CA PHE A 106 18.21 31.52 -10.22
C PHE A 106 17.12 32.52 -10.60
N ASN A 107 17.46 33.69 -11.07
CA ASN A 107 16.50 34.67 -11.62
C ASN A 107 15.95 34.17 -12.97
N LEU A 108 15.17 33.14 -12.93
CA LEU A 108 14.63 32.41 -14.07
C LEU A 108 13.12 32.63 -14.19
N ASP A 109 12.65 32.86 -15.43
CA ASP A 109 11.22 32.84 -15.70
C ASP A 109 10.72 31.40 -15.80
N SER A 110 10.56 30.80 -14.65
CA SER A 110 10.15 29.40 -14.50
C SER A 110 9.17 29.28 -13.33
N LYS A 111 7.94 28.84 -13.61
CA LYS A 111 6.95 28.47 -12.60
C LYS A 111 7.23 27.04 -12.18
N VAL A 112 7.64 26.84 -10.95
CA VAL A 112 8.04 25.55 -10.39
C VAL A 112 7.22 25.22 -9.15
N GLN A 113 7.20 23.95 -8.77
CA GLN A 113 6.65 23.55 -7.49
C GLN A 113 7.62 23.90 -6.34
N VAL A 114 7.09 24.50 -5.27
CA VAL A 114 7.89 24.90 -4.11
C VAL A 114 8.58 23.70 -3.47
N PHE A 115 7.84 22.62 -3.28
CA PHE A 115 8.30 21.38 -2.67
C PHE A 115 9.48 20.79 -3.46
N GLU A 116 9.31 20.49 -4.74
CA GLU A 116 10.34 19.92 -5.61
C GLU A 116 11.61 20.79 -5.63
N THR A 117 11.44 22.11 -5.70
CA THR A 117 12.59 23.02 -5.72
C THR A 117 13.34 23.06 -4.38
N VAL A 118 12.65 22.89 -3.25
CA VAL A 118 13.32 22.84 -1.94
C VAL A 118 14.09 21.54 -1.78
N ILE A 119 13.44 20.40 -1.96
CA ILE A 119 14.05 19.09 -1.67
C ILE A 119 15.20 18.78 -2.63
N ARG A 120 15.04 19.07 -3.94
CA ARG A 120 16.07 18.81 -4.96
C ARG A 120 17.07 19.97 -5.05
N GLY A 121 16.58 21.17 -5.39
CA GLY A 121 17.47 22.30 -5.67
C GLY A 121 18.17 22.83 -4.43
N VAL A 122 17.45 23.22 -3.39
CA VAL A 122 18.05 23.74 -2.15
C VAL A 122 18.78 22.62 -1.41
N GLY A 123 18.17 21.43 -1.28
CA GLY A 123 18.76 20.25 -0.61
C GLY A 123 20.07 19.81 -1.24
N GLY A 124 20.11 19.65 -2.59
CA GLY A 124 21.31 19.28 -3.32
C GLY A 124 22.44 20.28 -3.18
N LEU A 125 22.12 21.60 -3.30
CA LEU A 125 23.13 22.66 -3.11
C LEU A 125 23.69 22.72 -1.68
N LEU A 126 22.84 22.51 -0.66
CA LEU A 126 23.27 22.49 0.74
C LEU A 126 24.14 21.26 1.04
N SER A 127 23.72 20.10 0.61
CA SER A 127 24.51 18.86 0.77
C SER A 127 25.87 18.97 0.11
N ALA A 128 25.91 19.42 -1.16
CA ALA A 128 27.16 19.65 -1.88
C ALA A 128 28.05 20.71 -1.19
N HIS A 129 27.44 21.77 -0.61
CA HIS A 129 28.17 22.74 0.19
C HIS A 129 28.84 22.07 1.39
N GLN A 130 28.09 21.24 2.13
CA GLN A 130 28.60 20.59 3.34
C GLN A 130 29.73 19.60 3.05
N PHE A 131 29.68 18.90 1.93
CA PHE A 131 30.79 18.09 1.45
C PHE A 131 32.01 18.97 1.09
N ALA A 132 31.78 20.06 0.37
CA ALA A 132 32.83 20.96 -0.07
C ALA A 132 33.60 21.62 1.09
N VAL A 133 32.92 21.90 2.21
CA VAL A 133 33.55 22.51 3.42
C VAL A 133 34.00 21.49 4.45
N GLY A 134 33.76 20.20 4.22
CA GLY A 134 34.16 19.10 5.11
C GLY A 134 33.25 18.92 6.34
N ASP A 135 32.02 19.48 6.35
CA ASP A 135 30.99 19.18 7.36
C ASP A 135 30.46 17.74 7.19
N LEU A 136 30.35 17.28 5.94
CA LEU A 136 30.12 15.88 5.57
C LEU A 136 31.45 15.25 5.13
N PRO A 137 31.74 13.99 5.52
CA PRO A 137 33.02 13.38 5.27
C PRO A 137 33.20 12.91 3.82
N ILE A 138 34.35 13.24 3.22
CA ILE A 138 34.87 12.58 2.01
C ILE A 138 36.23 11.99 2.40
N ARG A 139 36.40 10.67 2.20
CA ARG A 139 37.64 9.98 2.56
C ARG A 139 38.82 10.57 1.78
N GLY A 140 39.85 11.01 2.51
CA GLY A 140 41.08 11.58 1.92
C GLY A 140 40.97 13.02 1.42
N TYR A 141 39.79 13.68 1.60
CA TYR A 141 39.62 15.09 1.27
C TYR A 141 39.80 15.98 2.51
N ASP A 142 40.66 17.01 2.39
CA ASP A 142 40.88 18.03 3.41
C ASP A 142 40.40 19.39 2.94
N ALA A 143 39.28 19.87 3.53
CA ALA A 143 38.64 21.14 3.22
C ALA A 143 39.34 22.34 3.87
N LYS A 144 40.66 22.45 3.67
CA LYS A 144 41.48 23.48 4.35
C LYS A 144 41.33 24.86 3.71
N VAL A 145 40.78 25.80 4.46
CA VAL A 145 40.72 27.22 4.03
C VAL A 145 42.14 27.80 4.08
N THR A 146 42.58 28.33 2.96
CA THR A 146 43.90 28.96 2.84
C THR A 146 43.74 30.32 2.13
N LYS A 147 44.75 31.19 2.37
CA LYS A 147 44.78 32.50 1.69
C LYS A 147 46.00 32.54 0.75
N LYS A 148 45.70 32.55 -0.55
CA LYS A 148 46.73 32.60 -1.60
C LYS A 148 46.43 33.74 -2.56
N LYS A 149 47.48 34.58 -2.90
CA LYS A 149 47.35 35.67 -3.87
C LYS A 149 46.14 36.60 -3.62
N GLY A 150 45.86 36.92 -2.36
CA GLY A 150 44.71 37.80 -1.98
C GLY A 150 43.34 37.16 -2.04
N ARG A 151 43.24 35.87 -2.40
CA ARG A 151 41.99 35.09 -2.37
C ARG A 151 42.01 34.15 -1.16
N GLU A 152 40.90 34.08 -0.44
CA GLU A 152 40.68 33.21 0.68
C GLU A 152 39.63 32.15 0.31
N GLY A 153 39.88 30.89 0.60
CA GLY A 153 38.97 29.79 0.31
C GLY A 153 39.70 28.44 0.26
N ILE A 154 38.99 27.43 -0.18
CA ILE A 154 39.52 26.08 -0.41
C ILE A 154 39.94 26.00 -1.87
N PHE A 155 41.24 25.76 -2.07
CA PHE A 155 41.86 25.70 -3.41
C PHE A 155 41.80 24.28 -3.94
N TRP A 156 41.03 24.07 -4.99
CA TRP A 156 40.92 22.79 -5.66
C TRP A 156 41.94 22.59 -6.80
N SER A 157 42.17 21.32 -7.16
CA SER A 157 43.13 20.94 -8.21
C SER A 157 42.76 21.52 -9.58
N ASN A 158 41.45 21.66 -9.87
CA ASN A 158 40.94 22.25 -11.10
C ASN A 158 41.08 23.78 -11.20
N GLY A 159 41.82 24.40 -10.26
CA GLY A 159 42.07 25.84 -10.18
C GLY A 159 40.88 26.66 -9.68
N PHE A 160 39.81 26.05 -9.26
CA PHE A 160 38.67 26.75 -8.64
C PHE A 160 38.98 27.04 -7.16
N VAL A 161 38.44 28.15 -6.65
CA VAL A 161 38.54 28.52 -5.24
C VAL A 161 37.17 28.54 -4.64
N TYR A 162 36.88 27.55 -3.82
CA TYR A 162 35.60 27.43 -3.16
C TYR A 162 35.56 28.30 -1.90
N ASN A 163 34.56 29.16 -1.79
CA ASN A 163 34.37 30.07 -0.64
C ASN A 163 32.89 30.24 -0.27
N GLY A 164 32.09 29.18 -0.40
CA GLY A 164 30.68 29.17 -0.04
C GLY A 164 29.72 29.56 -1.17
N GLN A 165 30.13 29.43 -2.43
CA GLN A 165 29.29 29.76 -3.60
C GLN A 165 27.97 28.97 -3.59
N LEU A 166 28.00 27.66 -3.31
CA LEU A 166 26.79 26.86 -3.28
C LEU A 166 25.82 27.30 -2.18
N LEU A 167 26.31 27.67 -0.99
CA LEU A 167 25.45 28.18 0.07
C LEU A 167 24.76 29.48 -0.33
N ARG A 168 25.49 30.36 -1.04
CA ARG A 168 24.90 31.62 -1.55
C ARG A 168 23.87 31.34 -2.66
N LEU A 169 24.14 30.37 -3.52
CA LEU A 169 23.18 29.95 -4.54
C LEU A 169 21.94 29.29 -3.91
N ALA A 170 22.11 28.41 -2.91
CA ALA A 170 20.99 27.86 -2.15
C ALA A 170 20.14 28.96 -1.50
N THR A 171 20.80 30.00 -0.97
CA THR A 171 20.12 31.16 -0.40
C THR A 171 19.35 31.96 -1.45
N ASP A 172 19.93 32.20 -2.64
CA ASP A 172 19.25 32.88 -3.75
C ASP A 172 18.02 32.10 -4.20
N LEU A 173 18.13 30.75 -4.30
CA LEU A 173 17.01 29.91 -4.68
C LEU A 173 15.89 29.94 -3.62
N ALA A 174 16.25 29.76 -2.34
CA ALA A 174 15.31 29.80 -1.23
C ALA A 174 14.61 31.18 -1.09
N ASP A 175 15.34 32.28 -1.24
CA ASP A 175 14.77 33.65 -1.19
C ASP A 175 13.66 33.82 -2.27
N ARG A 176 13.80 33.15 -3.43
CA ARG A 176 12.79 33.20 -4.54
C ARG A 176 11.54 32.37 -4.24
N LEU A 177 11.62 31.43 -3.31
CA LEU A 177 10.47 30.63 -2.89
C LEU A 177 9.64 31.33 -1.79
N LEU A 178 10.22 32.29 -1.05
CA LEU A 178 9.57 32.94 0.09
C LEU A 178 8.19 33.56 -0.23
N PRO A 179 7.92 34.12 -1.42
CA PRO A 179 6.60 34.64 -1.73
C PRO A 179 5.46 33.63 -1.60
N ALA A 180 5.75 32.34 -1.80
CA ALA A 180 4.77 31.28 -1.68
C ALA A 180 4.26 31.07 -0.24
N PHE A 181 5.04 31.48 0.78
CA PHE A 181 4.66 31.34 2.20
C PHE A 181 3.77 32.46 2.73
N ASN A 182 3.45 33.45 1.90
CA ASN A 182 2.57 34.56 2.30
C ASN A 182 1.10 34.16 2.14
N THR A 183 0.63 33.28 3.01
CA THR A 183 -0.74 32.75 3.04
C THR A 183 -1.35 32.94 4.42
N PRO A 184 -2.68 33.03 4.55
CA PRO A 184 -3.35 33.16 5.84
C PRO A 184 -3.25 31.91 6.70
N THR A 185 -3.09 30.73 6.08
CA THR A 185 -3.07 29.42 6.76
C THR A 185 -1.72 29.03 7.32
N GLY A 186 -0.65 29.63 6.79
CA GLY A 186 0.73 29.22 7.03
C GLY A 186 1.23 28.11 6.11
N LEU A 187 0.36 27.52 5.29
CA LEU A 187 0.72 26.58 4.23
C LEU A 187 1.28 27.34 3.03
N PRO A 188 2.33 26.87 2.36
CA PRO A 188 2.82 27.51 1.16
C PRO A 188 1.89 27.26 -0.03
N TYR A 189 1.79 28.23 -0.93
CA TYR A 189 1.27 27.95 -2.26
C TYR A 189 2.09 26.86 -2.94
N PRO A 190 1.48 25.97 -3.73
CA PRO A 190 2.20 24.85 -4.35
C PRO A 190 3.23 25.32 -5.38
N ARG A 191 3.00 26.42 -6.08
CA ARG A 191 3.85 26.87 -7.17
C ARG A 191 4.31 28.32 -7.00
N VAL A 192 5.49 28.61 -7.53
CA VAL A 192 6.10 29.92 -7.54
C VAL A 192 6.87 30.13 -8.84
N ASN A 193 6.84 31.33 -9.42
CA ASN A 193 7.75 31.69 -10.47
C ASN A 193 9.04 32.24 -9.84
N LEU A 194 10.19 31.69 -10.17
CA LEU A 194 11.47 32.04 -9.56
C LEU A 194 11.88 33.51 -9.78
N ARG A 195 11.29 34.20 -10.79
CA ARG A 195 11.54 35.62 -11.06
C ARG A 195 10.46 36.49 -10.51
N TYR A 196 9.19 36.09 -10.65
CA TYR A 196 8.05 37.00 -10.43
C TYR A 196 7.23 36.65 -9.17
N GLY A 197 7.59 35.60 -8.44
CA GLY A 197 6.85 35.18 -7.26
C GLY A 197 5.55 34.46 -7.59
N VAL A 198 4.44 34.88 -6.99
CA VAL A 198 3.15 34.19 -7.04
C VAL A 198 1.99 35.03 -7.62
N PRO A 199 2.15 35.73 -8.76
CA PRO A 199 1.14 36.67 -9.28
C PRO A 199 -0.09 35.95 -9.84
N PHE A 200 -0.06 34.67 -10.08
CA PHE A 200 -1.11 33.86 -10.70
C PHE A 200 -2.17 33.37 -9.72
N TYR A 201 -1.97 33.51 -8.40
CA TYR A 201 -3.00 33.23 -7.40
C TYR A 201 -3.88 34.44 -7.16
N ALA A 202 -5.20 34.29 -7.18
CA ALA A 202 -6.16 35.39 -7.12
C ALA A 202 -6.03 36.25 -5.86
N LYS A 203 -5.69 35.63 -4.72
CA LYS A 203 -5.52 36.32 -3.43
C LYS A 203 -4.06 36.63 -3.09
N SER A 204 -3.15 36.40 -4.01
CA SER A 204 -1.73 36.70 -3.79
C SER A 204 -1.49 38.20 -3.67
N PRO A 205 -0.63 38.65 -2.73
CA PRO A 205 -0.19 40.03 -2.64
C PRO A 205 0.45 40.57 -3.93
N ASN A 206 1.14 39.69 -4.67
CA ASN A 206 1.73 40.05 -5.96
C ASN A 206 0.70 40.28 -7.07
N ASN A 207 -0.53 39.82 -6.89
CA ASN A 207 -1.60 40.03 -7.86
C ASN A 207 -2.30 41.37 -7.71
N MET A 208 -2.09 42.07 -6.59
CA MET A 208 -2.65 43.38 -6.29
C MET A 208 -1.89 44.54 -6.92
N ASP A 209 -0.72 44.31 -7.51
CA ASP A 209 0.05 45.30 -8.23
C ASP A 209 -0.07 45.06 -9.73
N PRO A 210 -0.94 45.87 -10.44
CA PRO A 210 -1.14 45.67 -11.86
C PRO A 210 0.06 46.08 -12.73
N GLU A 211 1.02 46.84 -12.19
CA GLU A 211 2.20 47.30 -12.94
C GLU A 211 3.37 46.30 -12.83
N HIS A 212 3.49 45.57 -11.71
CA HIS A 212 4.64 44.70 -11.43
C HIS A 212 4.28 43.23 -11.31
N GLY A 213 3.01 42.88 -11.22
CA GLY A 213 2.52 41.55 -10.92
C GLY A 213 2.30 40.63 -12.09
N GLN A 214 2.71 40.99 -13.30
CA GLN A 214 2.44 40.09 -14.46
C GLN A 214 3.69 39.36 -14.88
N CYS A 215 3.80 38.11 -14.50
CA CYS A 215 4.45 37.12 -15.36
C CYS A 215 3.84 37.27 -16.75
N GLY A 216 4.66 37.27 -17.81
CA GLY A 216 4.15 37.41 -19.18
C GLY A 216 2.94 36.49 -19.37
N ARG A 217 1.74 37.06 -19.24
CA ARG A 217 0.50 36.31 -19.23
C ARG A 217 0.35 35.61 -20.57
N ASP A 218 0.23 34.32 -20.54
CA ASP A 218 -0.65 33.66 -21.47
C ASP A 218 -2.05 34.30 -21.25
N PRO A 219 -2.69 34.89 -22.29
CA PRO A 219 -4.02 35.48 -22.14
C PRO A 219 -5.12 34.52 -21.65
N GLN A 220 -4.80 33.22 -21.59
CA GLN A 220 -5.66 32.17 -21.08
C GLN A 220 -5.48 31.93 -19.57
N ASP A 221 -4.40 32.41 -18.94
CA ASP A 221 -4.12 32.22 -17.51
C ASP A 221 -4.89 33.27 -16.69
N LYS A 222 -6.18 33.03 -16.51
CA LYS A 222 -7.12 33.98 -15.85
C LYS A 222 -7.00 34.03 -14.32
N GLY A 223 -5.85 33.73 -13.75
CA GLY A 223 -5.66 33.76 -12.29
C GLY A 223 -6.42 32.69 -11.54
N THR A 224 -6.60 31.52 -12.18
CA THR A 224 -7.27 30.31 -11.64
C THR A 224 -6.27 29.20 -11.30
N GLU A 225 -5.04 29.55 -10.93
CA GLU A 225 -4.08 28.55 -10.49
C GLU A 225 -4.62 27.81 -9.25
N VAL A 226 -4.44 26.49 -9.22
CA VAL A 226 -4.87 25.63 -8.14
C VAL A 226 -4.08 25.94 -6.88
N THR A 227 -4.78 26.21 -5.78
CA THR A 227 -4.18 26.51 -4.45
C THR A 227 -3.94 25.27 -3.62
N GLU A 228 -4.32 24.10 -4.14
CA GLU A 228 -4.08 22.83 -3.48
C GLU A 228 -2.58 22.50 -3.46
N THR A 229 -2.04 22.29 -2.26
CA THR A 229 -0.75 21.67 -2.01
C THR A 229 -0.96 20.30 -1.38
N CYS A 230 0.08 19.44 -1.36
CA CYS A 230 0.00 18.16 -0.65
C CYS A 230 0.63 18.28 0.75
N SER A 231 0.27 17.34 1.63
CA SER A 231 0.84 17.28 2.99
C SER A 231 2.35 17.12 2.96
N ALA A 232 2.88 16.28 2.07
CA ALA A 232 4.30 16.14 1.82
C ALA A 232 4.90 17.49 1.36
N GLY A 233 4.27 18.15 0.39
CA GLY A 233 4.75 19.39 -0.17
C GLY A 233 4.81 20.56 0.82
N ALA A 234 3.88 20.63 1.77
CA ALA A 234 3.89 21.65 2.82
C ALA A 234 4.77 21.27 4.02
N GLY A 235 4.85 19.97 4.34
CA GLY A 235 5.53 19.48 5.54
C GLY A 235 7.00 19.16 5.35
N SER A 236 7.43 18.81 4.14
CA SER A 236 8.77 18.31 3.87
C SER A 236 9.75 19.40 3.45
N LEU A 237 9.82 20.47 4.23
CA LEU A 237 10.70 21.62 4.00
C LEU A 237 11.61 21.89 5.21
N VAL A 238 11.38 21.21 6.34
CA VAL A 238 12.00 21.54 7.63
C VAL A 238 13.48 21.24 7.63
N LEU A 239 13.94 20.17 6.99
CA LEU A 239 15.35 19.76 7.01
C LEU A 239 16.22 20.79 6.27
N GLU A 240 15.91 21.06 5.02
CA GLU A 240 16.68 21.97 4.16
C GLU A 240 16.65 23.41 4.73
N PHE A 241 15.46 23.89 5.08
CA PHE A 241 15.31 25.25 5.58
C PHE A 241 15.90 25.43 6.98
N SER A 242 15.93 24.41 7.82
CA SER A 242 16.64 24.48 9.10
C SER A 242 18.15 24.54 8.88
N VAL A 243 18.71 23.68 8.04
CA VAL A 243 20.15 23.71 7.71
C VAL A 243 20.52 25.06 7.08
N LEU A 244 19.74 25.54 6.11
CA LEU A 244 19.97 26.83 5.48
C LEU A 244 19.94 27.98 6.51
N SER A 245 18.95 28.00 7.42
CA SER A 245 18.87 29.00 8.49
C SER A 245 20.08 28.96 9.39
N ARG A 246 20.52 27.77 9.80
CA ARG A 246 21.66 27.61 10.73
C ARG A 246 22.98 27.98 10.07
N LEU A 247 23.17 27.64 8.80
CA LEU A 247 24.41 27.98 8.06
C LEU A 247 24.50 29.46 7.71
N THR A 248 23.38 30.14 7.44
CA THR A 248 23.35 31.56 7.04
C THR A 248 23.10 32.51 8.21
N GLY A 249 22.62 32.00 9.35
CA GLY A 249 22.18 32.82 10.48
C GLY A 249 20.82 33.51 10.27
N LYS A 250 20.13 33.26 9.14
CA LYS A 250 18.80 33.79 8.84
C LYS A 250 17.72 32.82 9.35
N SER A 251 17.10 33.11 10.50
CA SER A 251 16.09 32.22 11.11
C SER A 251 14.77 32.14 10.37
N LEU A 252 14.56 32.91 9.32
CA LEU A 252 13.29 33.02 8.60
C LEU A 252 12.88 31.73 7.93
N TYR A 253 13.81 31.03 7.26
CA TYR A 253 13.49 29.79 6.53
C TYR A 253 13.01 28.69 7.48
N GLU A 254 13.76 28.43 8.56
CA GLU A 254 13.39 27.42 9.57
C GLU A 254 12.01 27.72 10.17
N LYS A 255 11.73 29.01 10.49
CA LYS A 255 10.42 29.42 11.03
C LYS A 255 9.28 29.15 10.06
N LEU A 256 9.45 29.44 8.77
CA LEU A 256 8.42 29.24 7.77
C LEU A 256 8.16 27.76 7.51
N ALA A 257 9.22 26.96 7.41
CA ALA A 257 9.08 25.51 7.21
C ALA A 257 8.41 24.83 8.40
N LYS A 258 8.83 25.13 9.64
CA LYS A 258 8.17 24.63 10.85
C LYS A 258 6.71 25.07 10.90
N LYS A 259 6.41 26.33 10.58
CA LYS A 259 5.02 26.82 10.54
C LYS A 259 4.18 26.00 9.55
N ALA A 260 4.70 25.71 8.36
CA ALA A 260 4.00 24.92 7.35
C ALA A 260 3.77 23.47 7.80
N PHE A 261 4.78 22.81 8.39
CA PHE A 261 4.66 21.48 8.96
C PHE A 261 3.54 21.42 10.01
N TRP A 262 3.58 22.33 10.98
CA TRP A 262 2.57 22.36 12.04
C TRP A 262 1.20 22.78 11.55
N ALA A 263 1.12 23.59 10.48
CA ALA A 263 -0.15 23.91 9.86
C ALA A 263 -0.84 22.69 9.26
N VAL A 264 -0.10 21.74 8.69
CA VAL A 264 -0.65 20.44 8.26
C VAL A 264 -1.04 19.60 9.47
N TRP A 265 -0.11 19.41 10.41
CA TRP A 265 -0.30 18.51 11.56
C TRP A 265 -1.48 18.89 12.44
N GLN A 266 -1.68 20.17 12.69
CA GLN A 266 -2.81 20.67 13.50
C GLN A 266 -4.18 20.48 12.87
N ARG A 267 -4.23 20.15 11.57
CA ARG A 267 -5.47 19.88 10.82
C ARG A 267 -5.79 18.41 10.65
N ARG A 268 -5.03 17.53 11.30
CA ARG A 268 -5.33 16.11 11.28
C ARG A 268 -6.75 15.82 11.74
N SER A 269 -7.33 14.76 11.22
CA SER A 269 -8.67 14.31 11.57
C SER A 269 -8.77 13.88 13.04
N SER A 270 -9.98 13.69 13.54
CA SER A 270 -10.24 13.21 14.91
C SER A 270 -9.66 11.82 15.20
N ILE A 271 -9.40 11.03 14.16
CA ILE A 271 -8.77 9.71 14.24
C ILE A 271 -7.24 9.76 14.02
N GLY A 272 -6.65 10.95 14.02
CA GLY A 272 -5.19 11.15 13.98
C GLY A 272 -4.56 11.13 12.59
N LEU A 273 -5.34 11.09 11.50
CA LEU A 273 -4.82 11.02 10.13
C LEU A 273 -4.73 12.40 9.47
N ILE A 274 -3.79 12.56 8.55
CA ILE A 274 -3.65 13.72 7.67
C ILE A 274 -4.08 13.35 6.25
N GLY A 275 -4.63 14.29 5.50
CA GLY A 275 -5.06 14.09 4.11
C GLY A 275 -3.93 14.23 3.11
N ALA A 276 -4.16 13.84 1.87
CA ALA A 276 -3.18 13.99 0.80
C ALA A 276 -3.10 15.43 0.28
N GLY A 277 -4.23 16.02 -0.07
CA GLY A 277 -4.32 17.37 -0.61
C GLY A 277 -4.96 18.35 0.37
N ILE A 278 -4.36 19.54 0.50
CA ILE A 278 -4.82 20.61 1.39
C ILE A 278 -4.78 21.94 0.64
N ASP A 279 -5.83 22.74 0.76
CA ASP A 279 -5.89 24.05 0.16
C ASP A 279 -5.07 25.09 0.96
N ALA A 280 -4.12 25.74 0.32
CA ALA A 280 -3.20 26.68 0.96
C ALA A 280 -3.88 27.97 1.46
N GLU A 281 -5.00 28.37 0.89
CA GLU A 281 -5.72 29.58 1.27
C GLU A 281 -6.72 29.34 2.40
N THR A 282 -7.44 28.23 2.36
CA THR A 282 -8.49 27.89 3.34
C THR A 282 -8.02 26.95 4.44
N GLY A 283 -7.01 26.14 4.17
CA GLY A 283 -6.54 25.09 5.07
C GLY A 283 -7.48 23.89 5.15
N GLN A 284 -8.42 23.76 4.22
CA GLN A 284 -9.34 22.63 4.13
C GLN A 284 -8.71 21.47 3.36
N TRP A 285 -8.98 20.25 3.79
CA TRP A 285 -8.63 19.06 3.02
C TRP A 285 -9.44 19.02 1.73
N VAL A 286 -8.78 18.84 0.59
CA VAL A 286 -9.44 18.86 -0.72
C VAL A 286 -10.23 17.59 -0.98
N ASN A 287 -9.77 16.47 -0.40
CA ASN A 287 -10.47 15.19 -0.47
C ASN A 287 -10.33 14.41 0.84
N ALA A 288 -11.18 13.39 1.00
CA ALA A 288 -11.19 12.55 2.19
C ALA A 288 -10.31 11.29 2.03
N TYR A 289 -9.22 11.38 1.29
CA TYR A 289 -8.34 10.29 1.00
C TYR A 289 -7.03 10.42 1.77
N THR A 290 -6.52 9.29 2.29
CA THR A 290 -5.24 9.23 2.98
C THR A 290 -4.59 7.85 2.89
N GLY A 291 -3.29 7.80 3.13
CA GLY A 291 -2.44 6.62 3.12
C GLY A 291 -1.05 6.93 3.65
N ILE A 292 -0.04 6.23 3.15
CA ILE A 292 1.38 6.50 3.47
C ILE A 292 2.21 6.83 2.22
N GLY A 293 1.61 6.85 1.04
CA GLY A 293 2.31 7.04 -0.24
C GLY A 293 2.16 8.45 -0.78
N ALA A 294 2.05 8.55 -2.10
CA ALA A 294 2.10 9.79 -2.86
C ALA A 294 1.30 10.95 -2.25
N GLY A 295 1.98 12.07 -2.02
CA GLY A 295 1.43 13.32 -1.48
C GLY A 295 1.36 13.40 0.03
N ILE A 296 1.68 12.31 0.77
CA ILE A 296 1.69 12.29 2.24
C ILE A 296 3.04 11.81 2.78
N ASP A 297 3.71 10.95 2.04
CA ASP A 297 4.91 10.16 2.31
C ASP A 297 5.96 10.90 3.15
N SER A 298 6.63 11.85 2.57
CA SER A 298 7.74 12.58 3.19
C SER A 298 7.33 13.47 4.38
N PHE A 299 6.04 13.73 4.59
CA PHE A 299 5.59 14.37 5.82
C PHE A 299 5.98 13.55 7.06
N PHE A 300 5.75 12.25 7.02
CA PHE A 300 6.09 11.34 8.13
C PHE A 300 7.60 11.20 8.28
N GLU A 301 8.28 11.15 7.17
CA GLU A 301 9.74 11.11 7.10
C GLU A 301 10.36 12.33 7.79
N TYR A 302 9.88 13.54 7.45
CA TYR A 302 10.39 14.79 8.02
C TYR A 302 10.01 14.96 9.48
N ALA A 303 8.93 14.37 9.98
CA ALA A 303 8.63 14.34 11.40
C ALA A 303 9.78 13.65 12.17
N LEU A 304 10.17 12.43 11.81
CA LEU A 304 11.26 11.71 12.50
C LEU A 304 12.63 12.30 12.21
N LYS A 305 12.94 12.62 10.96
CA LYS A 305 14.25 13.16 10.56
C LYS A 305 14.51 14.55 11.16
N SER A 306 13.46 15.37 11.36
CA SER A 306 13.59 16.65 12.05
C SER A 306 13.97 16.47 13.53
N HIS A 307 13.40 15.48 14.22
CA HIS A 307 13.83 15.14 15.58
C HIS A 307 15.33 14.81 15.60
N ILE A 308 15.81 13.95 14.70
CA ILE A 308 17.20 13.52 14.63
C ILE A 308 18.12 14.72 14.35
N LEU A 309 17.82 15.48 13.30
CA LEU A 309 18.65 16.60 12.84
C LEU A 309 18.75 17.73 13.87
N LEU A 310 17.64 18.03 14.55
CA LEU A 310 17.54 19.11 15.54
C LEU A 310 17.91 18.68 16.95
N SER A 311 18.12 17.39 17.21
CA SER A 311 18.47 16.88 18.54
C SER A 311 19.73 17.54 19.10
N GLY A 312 19.64 17.96 20.37
CA GLY A 312 20.72 18.64 21.06
C GLY A 312 20.95 20.10 20.67
N LEU A 313 20.08 20.67 19.78
CA LEU A 313 20.12 22.08 19.45
C LEU A 313 19.24 22.90 20.42
N PRO A 314 19.56 24.19 20.63
CA PRO A 314 18.71 25.08 21.38
C PRO A 314 17.44 25.40 20.60
N PHE A 315 16.33 25.48 21.30
CA PHE A 315 15.03 25.92 20.81
C PHE A 315 14.43 26.96 21.76
N ASP A 316 13.42 27.69 21.32
CA ASP A 316 12.71 28.63 22.17
C ASP A 316 11.77 27.89 23.14
N PRO A 317 11.99 27.94 24.46
CA PRO A 317 11.14 27.27 25.43
C PRO A 317 9.67 27.74 25.39
N ALA A 318 9.41 28.98 24.97
CA ALA A 318 8.04 29.50 24.86
C ALA A 318 7.26 28.82 23.74
N ASN A 319 7.97 28.29 22.74
CA ASN A 319 7.41 27.62 21.59
C ASN A 319 7.78 26.11 21.55
N ALA A 320 8.09 25.51 22.70
CA ALA A 320 8.58 24.12 22.80
C ALA A 320 7.67 23.11 22.07
N ALA A 321 6.35 23.31 22.07
CA ALA A 321 5.37 22.44 21.41
C ALA A 321 5.50 22.40 19.87
N THR A 322 6.20 23.35 19.26
CA THR A 322 6.35 23.44 17.80
C THR A 322 7.82 23.65 17.37
N ASP A 323 8.71 23.91 18.30
CA ASP A 323 10.11 24.23 18.00
C ASP A 323 11.10 23.17 18.50
N SER A 324 10.71 22.39 19.53
CA SER A 324 11.59 21.38 20.12
C SER A 324 11.73 20.15 19.22
N PRO A 325 12.89 19.46 19.24
CA PRO A 325 13.05 18.18 18.57
C PRO A 325 12.04 17.14 19.05
N ASP A 326 11.70 17.14 20.35
CA ASP A 326 10.78 16.18 20.94
C ASP A 326 9.33 16.37 20.47
N ALA A 327 8.96 17.60 20.08
CA ALA A 327 7.65 17.83 19.47
C ALA A 327 7.52 17.09 18.11
N PHE A 328 8.58 17.08 17.32
CA PHE A 328 8.61 16.34 16.05
C PHE A 328 8.57 14.83 16.29
N LEU A 329 9.28 14.34 17.31
CA LEU A 329 9.20 12.93 17.69
C LEU A 329 7.78 12.54 18.15
N ALA A 330 7.13 13.39 18.96
CA ALA A 330 5.76 13.17 19.39
C ALA A 330 4.80 13.14 18.17
N ALA A 331 4.96 14.05 17.22
CA ALA A 331 4.17 14.03 15.98
C ALA A 331 4.39 12.76 15.17
N TRP A 332 5.62 12.26 15.08
CA TRP A 332 5.93 10.98 14.43
C TRP A 332 5.25 9.80 15.16
N LEU A 333 5.36 9.73 16.49
CA LEU A 333 4.77 8.64 17.27
C LEU A 333 3.24 8.64 17.14
N ASP A 334 2.60 9.79 17.28
CA ASP A 334 1.15 9.95 17.12
C ASP A 334 0.71 9.58 15.69
N ALA A 335 1.47 10.00 14.66
CA ALA A 335 1.18 9.66 13.29
C ALA A 335 1.31 8.15 13.04
N HIS A 336 2.39 7.54 13.53
CA HIS A 336 2.60 6.09 13.39
C HIS A 336 1.50 5.29 14.10
N ASP A 337 1.08 5.70 15.30
CA ASP A 337 -0.02 5.07 16.01
C ASP A 337 -1.34 5.18 15.23
N GLY A 338 -1.61 6.35 14.65
CA GLY A 338 -2.76 6.54 13.76
C GLY A 338 -2.70 5.63 12.52
N ILE A 339 -1.52 5.54 11.89
CA ILE A 339 -1.26 4.65 10.73
C ILE A 339 -1.48 3.19 11.12
N LYS A 340 -0.92 2.75 12.25
CA LYS A 340 -1.08 1.38 12.75
C LYS A 340 -2.54 1.04 13.00
N ARG A 341 -3.29 1.96 13.57
CA ARG A 341 -4.68 1.75 13.91
C ARG A 341 -5.59 1.74 12.69
N GLN A 342 -5.41 2.68 11.76
CA GLN A 342 -6.39 2.94 10.70
C GLN A 342 -5.96 2.44 9.31
N ILE A 343 -4.67 2.48 8.99
CA ILE A 343 -4.12 2.24 7.65
C ILE A 343 -3.49 0.86 7.53
N TYR A 344 -2.75 0.43 8.56
CA TYR A 344 -2.04 -0.85 8.55
C TYR A 344 -3.01 -2.03 8.51
N ARG A 345 -2.75 -2.94 7.61
CA ARG A 345 -3.43 -4.23 7.49
C ARG A 345 -2.45 -5.32 7.86
N GLY A 346 -2.51 -5.73 9.14
CA GLY A 346 -1.58 -6.68 9.72
C GLY A 346 -1.88 -8.13 9.32
N LYS A 347 -1.33 -9.06 10.09
CA LYS A 347 -1.34 -10.51 9.84
C LYS A 347 -2.73 -11.13 9.61
N GLN A 348 -3.79 -10.45 10.04
CA GLN A 348 -5.17 -10.87 9.84
C GLN A 348 -5.67 -10.67 8.39
N HIS A 349 -4.88 -10.01 7.53
CA HIS A 349 -5.29 -9.60 6.18
C HIS A 349 -4.46 -10.21 5.05
N GLN A 350 -3.88 -11.33 5.16
CA GLN A 350 -2.87 -11.91 4.28
C GLN A 350 -1.47 -11.50 4.75
N HIS A 351 -0.64 -10.88 3.86
CA HIS A 351 0.64 -10.32 4.26
C HIS A 351 0.47 -8.87 4.74
N PRO A 352 1.20 -8.42 5.79
CA PRO A 352 1.13 -7.05 6.27
C PRO A 352 1.41 -6.02 5.18
N HIS A 353 0.54 -5.02 5.08
CA HIS A 353 0.65 -3.91 4.14
C HIS A 353 -0.16 -2.70 4.63
N TYR A 354 -0.04 -1.58 3.92
CA TYR A 354 -0.76 -0.35 4.22
C TYR A 354 -1.81 -0.08 3.14
N ALA A 355 -3.06 0.14 3.56
CA ALA A 355 -4.19 0.39 2.67
C ALA A 355 -4.47 1.89 2.53
N GLN A 356 -5.18 2.25 1.48
CA GLN A 356 -5.70 3.60 1.30
C GLN A 356 -7.05 3.72 1.99
N VAL A 357 -7.23 4.73 2.85
CA VAL A 357 -8.41 4.84 3.70
C VAL A 357 -9.05 6.23 3.64
N ASP A 358 -10.25 6.33 4.17
CA ASP A 358 -10.92 7.60 4.37
C ASP A 358 -10.31 8.35 5.55
N LEU A 359 -10.05 9.63 5.35
CA LEU A 359 -9.38 10.52 6.31
C LEU A 359 -10.13 10.65 7.65
N TYR A 360 -11.45 10.59 7.62
CA TYR A 360 -12.28 10.86 8.78
C TYR A 360 -12.81 9.60 9.46
N THR A 361 -12.95 8.53 8.70
CA THR A 361 -13.54 7.28 9.19
C THR A 361 -12.56 6.12 9.28
N GLY A 362 -11.43 6.17 8.55
CA GLY A 362 -10.50 5.04 8.43
C GLY A 362 -11.04 3.89 7.58
N ALA A 363 -12.19 4.05 6.93
CA ALA A 363 -12.74 3.05 6.03
C ALA A 363 -11.87 2.88 4.78
N ILE A 364 -11.73 1.64 4.28
CA ILE A 364 -10.94 1.39 3.06
C ILE A 364 -11.58 2.13 1.88
N ARG A 365 -10.77 2.94 1.21
CA ARG A 365 -11.13 3.67 -0.01
C ARG A 365 -10.60 3.00 -1.26
N ALA A 366 -9.42 2.42 -1.18
CA ALA A 366 -8.81 1.73 -2.29
C ALA A 366 -7.86 0.62 -1.82
N PHE A 367 -7.62 -0.34 -2.68
CA PHE A 367 -6.83 -1.54 -2.41
C PHE A 367 -5.47 -1.51 -3.11
N TRP A 368 -5.00 -0.36 -3.56
CA TRP A 368 -3.67 -0.27 -4.15
C TRP A 368 -2.61 0.11 -3.12
N ILE A 369 -1.40 -0.31 -3.42
CA ILE A 369 -0.16 0.23 -2.88
C ILE A 369 0.60 0.90 -4.03
N ASP A 370 1.32 1.98 -3.75
CA ASP A 370 2.15 2.67 -4.73
C ASP A 370 3.64 2.45 -4.47
N SER A 371 4.47 2.72 -5.47
CA SER A 371 5.91 2.55 -5.39
C SER A 371 6.55 3.46 -4.35
N LEU A 372 6.02 4.68 -4.18
CA LEU A 372 6.48 5.65 -3.19
C LEU A 372 6.35 5.13 -1.76
N SER A 373 5.29 4.36 -1.45
CA SER A 373 5.08 3.77 -0.12
C SER A 373 6.23 2.86 0.35
N ALA A 374 7.12 2.46 -0.55
CA ALA A 374 8.29 1.65 -0.22
C ALA A 374 9.37 2.39 0.61
N PHE A 375 9.27 3.71 0.78
CA PHE A 375 10.14 4.50 1.69
C PHE A 375 9.87 4.17 3.16
N TYR A 376 8.63 3.78 3.47
CA TYR A 376 8.17 3.68 4.86
C TYR A 376 8.92 2.62 5.66
N GLN A 377 9.38 1.55 5.02
CA GLN A 377 10.19 0.52 5.66
C GLN A 377 11.56 1.06 6.11
N GLY A 378 12.17 1.94 5.33
CA GLY A 378 13.38 2.66 5.73
C GLY A 378 13.13 3.58 6.93
N LEU A 379 12.01 4.29 6.93
CA LEU A 379 11.60 5.14 8.04
C LEU A 379 11.30 4.33 9.32
N LEU A 380 10.61 3.20 9.21
CA LEU A 380 10.39 2.27 10.31
C LEU A 380 11.70 1.74 10.89
N THR A 381 12.66 1.43 10.02
CA THR A 381 14.00 0.99 10.42
C THR A 381 14.71 2.06 11.25
N MET A 382 14.67 3.32 10.81
CA MET A 382 15.22 4.45 11.57
C MET A 382 14.52 4.65 12.91
N ALA A 383 13.22 4.37 12.99
CA ALA A 383 12.43 4.44 14.21
C ALA A 383 12.60 3.21 15.13
N GLY A 384 13.43 2.22 14.77
CA GLY A 384 13.63 0.98 15.52
C GLY A 384 12.49 -0.02 15.45
N LYS A 385 11.54 0.15 14.50
CA LYS A 385 10.42 -0.77 14.27
C LYS A 385 10.79 -1.87 13.26
N LEU A 386 11.85 -2.62 13.57
CA LEU A 386 12.49 -3.53 12.61
C LEU A 386 11.57 -4.65 12.12
N ASP A 387 10.81 -5.29 13.02
CA ASP A 387 9.91 -6.39 12.63
C ASP A 387 8.89 -5.96 11.59
N GLU A 388 8.28 -4.80 11.78
CA GLU A 388 7.30 -4.24 10.84
C GLU A 388 7.96 -3.85 9.52
N ALA A 389 9.16 -3.25 9.59
CA ALA A 389 9.93 -2.88 8.41
C ALA A 389 10.29 -4.10 7.56
N ILE A 390 10.80 -5.16 8.19
CA ILE A 390 11.21 -6.41 7.53
C ILE A 390 10.00 -7.07 6.85
N GLU A 391 8.89 -7.24 7.60
CA GLU A 391 7.67 -7.87 7.07
C GLU A 391 7.10 -7.13 5.86
N THR A 392 6.96 -5.81 5.97
CA THR A 392 6.37 -5.03 4.89
C THR A 392 7.30 -4.87 3.69
N HIS A 393 8.62 -4.86 3.90
CA HIS A 393 9.61 -4.83 2.81
C HIS A 393 9.56 -6.09 1.92
N LEU A 394 9.22 -7.24 2.48
CA LEU A 394 9.08 -8.49 1.72
C LEU A 394 8.07 -8.39 0.59
N LEU A 395 6.96 -7.67 0.78
CA LEU A 395 5.95 -7.47 -0.26
C LEU A 395 6.51 -6.70 -1.46
N TYR A 396 7.22 -5.61 -1.20
CA TYR A 396 7.83 -4.80 -2.28
C TYR A 396 8.94 -5.58 -2.99
N THR A 397 9.71 -6.38 -2.24
CA THR A 397 10.71 -7.28 -2.84
C THR A 397 10.04 -8.33 -3.73
N ALA A 398 8.92 -8.89 -3.32
CA ALA A 398 8.15 -9.84 -4.13
C ALA A 398 7.59 -9.18 -5.40
N LEU A 399 7.11 -7.94 -5.32
CA LEU A 399 6.65 -7.17 -6.47
C LEU A 399 7.79 -6.86 -7.45
N TRP A 400 8.95 -6.45 -6.93
CA TRP A 400 10.14 -6.27 -7.77
C TRP A 400 10.54 -7.57 -8.46
N THR A 401 10.58 -8.67 -7.73
CA THR A 401 10.91 -10.00 -8.27
C THR A 401 9.94 -10.37 -9.39
N ARG A 402 8.65 -10.09 -9.22
CA ARG A 402 7.61 -10.39 -10.21
C ARG A 402 7.79 -9.61 -11.51
N TYR A 403 8.07 -8.31 -11.43
CA TYR A 403 8.07 -7.41 -12.58
C TYR A 403 9.46 -6.92 -12.99
N SER A 404 10.51 -7.25 -12.22
CA SER A 404 11.88 -6.71 -12.38
C SER A 404 11.94 -5.18 -12.40
N ALA A 405 10.98 -4.55 -11.81
CA ALA A 405 10.84 -3.13 -11.49
C ALA A 405 9.58 -2.95 -10.65
N MET A 406 9.45 -1.84 -9.94
CA MET A 406 8.26 -1.54 -9.15
C MET A 406 7.24 -0.80 -10.03
N PRO A 407 6.04 -1.33 -10.28
CA PRO A 407 5.00 -0.56 -10.96
C PRO A 407 4.57 0.62 -10.10
N GLU A 408 4.12 1.71 -10.69
CA GLU A 408 3.69 2.90 -9.96
C GLU A 408 2.56 2.60 -8.96
N ARG A 409 1.58 1.77 -9.36
CA ARG A 409 0.55 1.25 -8.45
C ARG A 409 0.20 -0.21 -8.72
N TRP A 410 0.00 -0.94 -7.65
CA TRP A 410 -0.40 -2.33 -7.70
C TRP A 410 -1.55 -2.60 -6.72
N SER A 411 -2.56 -3.36 -7.17
CA SER A 411 -3.77 -3.64 -6.41
C SER A 411 -3.65 -4.92 -5.59
N THR A 412 -3.84 -4.82 -4.29
CA THR A 412 -3.91 -5.98 -3.40
C THR A 412 -5.19 -6.81 -3.61
N ALA A 413 -6.26 -6.19 -4.11
CA ALA A 413 -7.53 -6.87 -4.37
C ALA A 413 -7.46 -7.75 -5.62
N THR A 414 -6.95 -7.21 -6.73
CA THR A 414 -6.85 -7.94 -8.01
C THR A 414 -5.55 -8.74 -8.12
N GLY A 415 -4.51 -8.35 -7.38
CA GLY A 415 -3.15 -8.89 -7.49
C GLY A 415 -2.49 -8.54 -8.82
N GLY A 416 -2.87 -7.41 -9.42
CA GLY A 416 -2.37 -6.89 -10.67
C GLY A 416 -2.04 -5.40 -10.60
N ILE A 417 -1.46 -4.88 -11.68
CA ILE A 417 -1.12 -3.46 -11.79
C ILE A 417 -2.43 -2.67 -11.98
N GLU A 418 -2.56 -1.55 -11.26
CA GLU A 418 -3.67 -0.62 -11.45
C GLU A 418 -3.67 -0.02 -12.85
N HIS A 419 -4.87 0.12 -13.43
CA HIS A 419 -5.03 0.52 -14.82
C HIS A 419 -4.29 1.82 -15.16
N GLY A 420 -3.39 1.76 -16.13
CA GLY A 420 -2.60 2.89 -16.61
C GLY A 420 -1.37 3.24 -15.77
N LEU A 421 -1.16 2.67 -14.57
CA LEU A 421 -0.10 3.05 -13.63
C LEU A 421 1.04 2.00 -13.59
N ARG A 422 1.57 1.67 -14.75
CA ARG A 422 2.46 0.54 -15.02
C ARG A 422 3.93 0.91 -15.25
N TRP A 423 4.26 2.20 -15.15
CA TRP A 423 5.62 2.67 -15.40
C TRP A 423 6.51 2.55 -14.15
N TRP A 424 7.82 2.63 -14.38
CA TRP A 424 8.84 2.83 -13.37
C TRP A 424 9.88 3.82 -13.89
N GLY A 425 9.96 4.99 -13.28
CA GLY A 425 10.84 6.08 -13.69
C GLY A 425 12.23 6.05 -13.04
N GLY A 426 12.63 4.93 -12.42
CA GLY A 426 13.92 4.86 -11.70
C GLY A 426 13.82 5.17 -10.22
N ARG A 427 12.64 5.04 -9.61
CA ARG A 427 12.35 5.39 -8.21
C ARG A 427 13.23 4.67 -7.19
N PRO A 428 13.71 5.36 -6.14
CA PRO A 428 14.70 4.87 -5.17
C PRO A 428 14.11 4.20 -3.94
N GLU A 429 12.87 4.43 -3.55
CA GLU A 429 12.32 4.26 -2.19
C GLU A 429 12.47 2.82 -1.66
N TRP A 430 12.28 1.83 -2.53
CA TRP A 430 12.49 0.43 -2.14
C TRP A 430 13.98 0.11 -1.95
N ILE A 431 14.86 0.67 -2.77
CA ILE A 431 16.31 0.50 -2.68
C ILE A 431 16.85 1.24 -1.45
N GLU A 432 16.34 2.43 -1.18
CA GLU A 432 16.60 3.20 0.04
C GLU A 432 16.28 2.36 1.28
N SER A 433 15.05 1.82 1.35
CA SER A 433 14.60 0.96 2.45
C SER A 433 15.46 -0.30 2.59
N THR A 434 15.89 -0.89 1.47
CA THR A 434 16.81 -2.03 1.45
C THR A 434 18.15 -1.67 2.08
N TRP A 435 18.67 -0.48 1.78
CA TRP A 435 19.92 0.02 2.37
C TRP A 435 19.76 0.25 3.89
N TYR A 436 18.68 0.91 4.34
CA TYR A 436 18.43 1.13 5.77
C TYR A 436 18.32 -0.19 6.53
N LEU A 437 17.59 -1.16 6.00
CA LEU A 437 17.45 -2.48 6.60
C LEU A 437 18.79 -3.21 6.68
N TYR A 438 19.61 -3.13 5.64
CA TYR A 438 20.97 -3.67 5.69
C TYR A 438 21.83 -2.98 6.76
N GLN A 439 21.75 -1.65 6.88
CA GLN A 439 22.53 -0.93 7.89
C GLN A 439 22.13 -1.33 9.32
N ALA A 440 20.84 -1.55 9.55
CA ALA A 440 20.35 -1.94 10.87
C ALA A 440 20.58 -3.41 11.21
N THR A 441 20.41 -4.32 10.25
CA THR A 441 20.44 -5.77 10.51
C THR A 441 21.75 -6.46 10.12
N LYS A 442 22.47 -5.90 9.16
CA LYS A 442 23.62 -6.52 8.47
C LYS A 442 23.29 -7.87 7.82
N ASP A 443 22.00 -8.12 7.54
CA ASP A 443 21.54 -9.35 6.94
C ASP A 443 21.92 -9.40 5.45
N PRO A 444 22.66 -10.41 4.99
CA PRO A 444 23.08 -10.54 3.59
C PRO A 444 21.90 -10.69 2.61
N TRP A 445 20.69 -10.98 3.07
CA TRP A 445 19.48 -10.93 2.25
C TRP A 445 19.35 -9.61 1.48
N TYR A 446 19.58 -8.49 2.16
CA TYR A 446 19.43 -7.16 1.54
C TYR A 446 20.51 -6.87 0.50
N LEU A 447 21.72 -7.47 0.63
CA LEU A 447 22.71 -7.42 -0.44
C LEU A 447 22.26 -8.21 -1.67
N HIS A 448 21.65 -9.39 -1.47
CA HIS A 448 21.05 -10.16 -2.55
C HIS A 448 19.93 -9.39 -3.27
N VAL A 449 19.06 -8.73 -2.50
CA VAL A 449 17.98 -7.85 -3.02
C VAL A 449 18.57 -6.70 -3.83
N GLY A 450 19.61 -6.04 -3.33
CA GLY A 450 20.28 -4.96 -4.06
C GLY A 450 20.99 -5.44 -5.33
N GLU A 451 21.61 -6.62 -5.31
CA GLU A 451 22.20 -7.22 -6.52
C GLU A 451 21.13 -7.53 -7.58
N MET A 452 19.98 -8.07 -7.17
CA MET A 452 18.83 -8.29 -8.05
C MET A 452 18.41 -6.98 -8.73
N ALA A 453 18.20 -5.93 -7.94
CA ALA A 453 17.81 -4.60 -8.45
C ALA A 453 18.85 -4.07 -9.44
N LEU A 454 20.13 -4.11 -9.08
CA LEU A 454 21.23 -3.65 -9.92
C LEU A 454 21.27 -4.36 -11.28
N ARG A 455 21.11 -5.68 -11.29
CA ARG A 455 21.13 -6.50 -12.52
C ARG A 455 19.92 -6.23 -13.38
N ASP A 456 18.75 -6.10 -12.79
CA ASP A 456 17.50 -5.81 -13.51
C ASP A 456 17.54 -4.43 -14.16
N ILE A 457 17.98 -3.40 -13.45
CA ILE A 457 18.14 -2.05 -13.98
C ILE A 457 19.15 -2.07 -15.15
N LYS A 458 20.31 -2.71 -14.98
CA LYS A 458 21.31 -2.81 -16.05
C LYS A 458 20.79 -3.51 -17.29
N ARG A 459 19.96 -4.53 -17.13
CA ARG A 459 19.44 -5.30 -18.25
C ARG A 459 18.31 -4.58 -18.99
N ARG A 460 17.41 -3.89 -18.22
CA ARG A 460 16.16 -3.37 -18.78
C ARG A 460 16.19 -1.89 -19.12
N CYS A 461 17.00 -1.10 -18.43
CA CYS A 461 16.99 0.36 -18.51
C CYS A 461 18.18 0.94 -19.25
N TRP A 462 19.15 0.10 -19.62
CA TRP A 462 20.35 0.56 -20.32
C TRP A 462 20.01 1.04 -21.74
N THR A 463 20.56 2.20 -22.12
CA THR A 463 20.53 2.75 -23.47
C THR A 463 21.91 3.27 -23.83
N GLU A 464 22.15 3.60 -25.08
CA GLU A 464 23.45 4.14 -25.52
C GLU A 464 23.77 5.46 -24.78
N CYS A 465 22.79 6.33 -24.56
CA CYS A 465 22.98 7.65 -23.96
C CYS A 465 22.52 7.72 -22.47
N GLY A 466 22.54 6.62 -21.74
CA GLY A 466 22.23 6.64 -20.30
C GLY A 466 21.23 5.59 -19.89
N TRP A 467 20.32 5.95 -18.98
CA TRP A 467 19.35 5.03 -18.37
C TRP A 467 17.93 5.51 -18.62
N ALA A 468 17.14 4.71 -19.30
CA ALA A 468 15.76 5.00 -19.56
C ALA A 468 14.85 4.43 -18.46
N GLY A 469 13.84 5.17 -18.04
CA GLY A 469 12.73 4.61 -17.27
C GLY A 469 11.97 3.56 -18.08
N LEU A 470 11.16 2.75 -17.40
CA LEU A 470 10.23 1.81 -18.02
C LEU A 470 8.86 2.47 -18.15
N GLN A 471 8.33 2.52 -19.36
CA GLN A 471 6.94 2.97 -19.62
C GLN A 471 5.94 1.89 -19.21
N ASP A 472 6.33 0.63 -19.36
CA ASP A 472 5.55 -0.53 -18.91
C ASP A 472 6.48 -1.59 -18.31
N VAL A 473 6.35 -1.84 -17.01
CA VAL A 473 7.19 -2.82 -16.31
C VAL A 473 6.94 -4.25 -16.79
N ARG A 474 5.82 -4.54 -17.46
CA ARG A 474 5.47 -5.86 -17.98
C ARG A 474 6.22 -6.15 -19.27
N THR A 475 6.21 -5.20 -20.19
CA THR A 475 6.76 -5.37 -21.54
C THR A 475 8.21 -4.96 -21.63
N GLY A 476 8.68 -4.09 -20.72
CA GLY A 476 10.03 -3.50 -20.81
C GLY A 476 10.10 -2.33 -21.80
N GLU A 477 8.96 -1.81 -22.26
CA GLU A 477 8.91 -0.58 -23.06
C GLU A 477 9.59 0.56 -22.29
N LEU A 478 10.48 1.26 -22.99
CA LEU A 478 11.31 2.32 -22.42
C LEU A 478 10.62 3.68 -22.54
N ASN A 479 10.87 4.54 -21.53
CA ASN A 479 10.48 5.94 -21.52
C ASN A 479 11.70 6.81 -21.83
N ASP A 480 11.55 7.82 -22.70
CA ASP A 480 12.65 8.73 -23.09
C ASP A 480 12.91 9.80 -22.02
N ARG A 481 13.09 9.36 -20.76
CA ARG A 481 13.43 10.23 -19.65
C ARG A 481 14.33 9.50 -18.65
N MET A 482 15.42 10.15 -18.27
CA MET A 482 16.25 9.81 -17.12
C MET A 482 15.96 10.84 -16.04
N GLU A 483 15.13 10.46 -15.09
CA GLU A 483 14.79 11.31 -13.94
C GLU A 483 16.05 11.65 -13.14
N SER A 484 16.17 12.88 -12.65
CA SER A 484 17.37 13.36 -11.95
C SER A 484 17.67 12.53 -10.70
N PHE A 485 16.65 12.07 -9.98
CA PHE A 485 16.79 11.25 -8.79
C PHE A 485 17.37 9.85 -9.07
N PHE A 486 17.34 9.39 -10.31
CA PHE A 486 18.01 8.12 -10.63
C PHE A 486 19.50 8.16 -10.28
N LEU A 487 20.18 9.24 -10.67
CA LEU A 487 21.60 9.49 -10.30
C LEU A 487 21.71 10.05 -8.88
N GLY A 488 20.77 10.88 -8.49
CA GLY A 488 20.72 11.53 -7.19
C GLY A 488 20.49 10.57 -6.03
N GLU A 489 19.73 9.49 -6.24
CA GLU A 489 19.28 8.60 -5.16
C GLU A 489 19.45 7.12 -5.48
N THR A 490 18.77 6.61 -6.50
CA THR A 490 18.73 5.17 -6.80
C THR A 490 20.13 4.57 -6.87
N VAL A 491 21.00 5.21 -7.65
CA VAL A 491 22.40 4.76 -7.77
C VAL A 491 23.20 5.00 -6.49
N LYS A 492 22.90 6.08 -5.77
CA LYS A 492 23.54 6.42 -4.48
C LYS A 492 23.28 5.36 -3.43
N TYR A 493 22.02 4.97 -3.22
CA TYR A 493 21.67 3.95 -2.23
C TYR A 493 22.19 2.57 -2.60
N LEU A 494 22.18 2.21 -3.89
CA LEU A 494 22.85 0.99 -4.36
C LEU A 494 24.35 1.01 -4.06
N PHE A 495 25.02 2.14 -4.28
CA PHE A 495 26.43 2.27 -3.97
C PHE A 495 26.71 2.13 -2.47
N LEU A 496 25.95 2.85 -1.62
CA LEU A 496 26.10 2.79 -0.18
C LEU A 496 25.78 1.39 0.39
N LEU A 497 24.85 0.67 -0.22
CA LEU A 497 24.53 -0.71 0.15
C LEU A 497 25.74 -1.64 0.02
N PHE A 498 26.53 -1.47 -1.05
CA PHE A 498 27.68 -2.34 -1.35
C PHE A 498 29.03 -1.81 -0.84
N ASP A 499 29.06 -0.63 -0.19
CA ASP A 499 30.26 -0.13 0.51
C ASP A 499 30.01 -0.03 2.02
N PRO A 500 30.05 -1.14 2.77
CA PRO A 500 29.80 -1.12 4.21
C PRO A 500 30.83 -0.30 5.00
N SER A 501 31.99 -0.05 4.41
CA SER A 501 33.06 0.77 5.02
C SER A 501 32.95 2.26 4.70
N HIS A 502 31.95 2.67 3.93
CA HIS A 502 31.78 4.07 3.56
C HIS A 502 31.68 4.98 4.80
N PRO A 503 32.30 6.17 4.79
CA PRO A 503 32.24 7.07 5.96
C PRO A 503 30.81 7.33 6.45
N LEU A 504 29.84 7.56 5.57
CA LEU A 504 28.45 7.78 5.99
C LEU A 504 27.76 6.54 6.59
N ASN A 505 28.22 5.33 6.26
CA ASN A 505 27.70 4.09 6.84
C ASN A 505 28.24 3.78 8.23
N THR A 506 29.33 4.44 8.61
CA THR A 506 30.04 4.20 9.88
C THR A 506 30.13 5.44 10.76
N TRP A 507 29.61 6.57 10.28
CA TRP A 507 29.75 7.85 10.95
C TRP A 507 28.70 8.03 12.07
N ASP A 508 29.19 8.15 13.31
CA ASP A 508 28.34 8.44 14.47
C ASP A 508 28.10 9.96 14.59
N ALA A 509 27.12 10.44 13.83
CA ALA A 509 26.71 11.83 13.83
C ALA A 509 25.22 11.98 13.51
N PRO A 510 24.55 13.02 14.03
CA PRO A 510 23.13 13.25 13.79
C PRO A 510 22.91 13.90 12.41
N PHE A 511 23.26 13.19 11.36
CA PHE A 511 22.93 13.55 9.99
C PHE A 511 21.72 12.75 9.50
N VAL A 512 21.05 13.26 8.51
CA VAL A 512 19.89 12.60 7.88
C VAL A 512 20.02 12.72 6.36
N PHE A 513 19.52 11.73 5.66
CA PHE A 513 19.23 11.88 4.24
C PHE A 513 17.86 12.56 4.10
N THR A 514 17.76 13.57 3.25
CA THR A 514 16.47 14.19 2.88
C THR A 514 15.62 13.20 2.08
N THR A 515 14.38 13.56 1.76
CA THR A 515 13.52 12.73 0.89
C THR A 515 14.06 12.56 -0.52
N GLU A 516 15.02 13.40 -0.94
CA GLU A 516 15.76 13.29 -2.22
C GLU A 516 17.20 12.76 -2.02
N GLY A 517 17.41 12.01 -0.94
CA GLY A 517 18.68 11.35 -0.68
C GLY A 517 19.89 12.29 -0.50
N HIS A 518 19.68 13.55 -0.16
CA HIS A 518 20.76 14.48 0.14
C HIS A 518 21.13 14.40 1.62
N PRO A 519 22.34 13.94 1.99
CA PRO A 519 22.74 13.96 3.39
C PRO A 519 22.91 15.40 3.87
N LEU A 520 22.31 15.70 5.02
CA LEU A 520 22.37 17.00 5.69
C LEU A 520 22.72 16.84 7.17
N ILE A 521 23.51 17.76 7.67
CA ILE A 521 23.85 17.84 9.09
C ILE A 521 23.84 19.31 9.54
N ILE A 522 23.58 19.58 10.82
CA ILE A 522 23.84 20.86 11.43
C ILE A 522 25.21 20.75 12.11
N PRO A 523 26.26 21.39 11.56
CA PRO A 523 27.64 21.15 11.99
C PRO A 523 27.92 21.70 13.37
N LYS A 524 28.89 21.10 14.07
CA LYS A 524 29.26 21.48 15.46
C LYS A 524 29.64 22.95 15.58
N ARG A 525 30.22 23.57 14.55
CA ARG A 525 30.59 25.00 14.54
C ARG A 525 29.41 25.95 14.72
N VAL A 526 28.20 25.53 14.34
CA VAL A 526 26.96 26.31 14.52
C VAL A 526 26.13 25.82 15.70
N ARG A 527 26.63 24.83 16.44
CA ARG A 527 26.01 24.34 17.67
C ARG A 527 26.60 25.14 18.83
N PRO A 528 25.81 25.78 19.70
CA PRO A 528 26.34 26.36 20.91
C PRO A 528 26.97 25.26 21.79
N ALA A 529 28.11 25.56 22.35
CA ALA A 529 28.76 24.63 23.27
C ALA A 529 27.79 24.37 24.46
N ARG A 530 27.18 23.20 24.50
CA ARG A 530 26.39 22.73 25.62
C ARG A 530 27.39 22.34 26.70
N LYS A 531 27.27 22.91 27.91
CA LYS A 531 27.80 22.25 29.10
C LYS A 531 26.98 20.99 29.28
N THR A 532 27.45 19.91 28.71
CA THR A 532 26.89 18.58 28.95
C THR A 532 27.07 18.28 30.44
N PRO A 533 26.01 17.87 31.15
CA PRO A 533 26.20 17.06 32.33
C PRO A 533 27.11 15.90 31.90
N GLU A 534 28.16 15.60 32.65
CA GLU A 534 28.98 14.42 32.37
C GLU A 534 28.05 13.24 32.17
N ALA A 535 27.98 12.74 30.93
CA ALA A 535 27.23 11.52 30.63
C ALA A 535 27.83 10.42 31.54
N PRO A 536 26.98 9.60 32.16
CA PRO A 536 27.47 8.46 32.91
C PRO A 536 28.39 7.65 31.96
N PRO A 537 29.50 7.16 32.44
CA PRO A 537 30.47 6.44 31.62
C PRO A 537 29.78 5.30 30.89
N LEU A 538 30.06 5.19 29.59
CA LEU A 538 29.46 4.22 28.65
C LEU A 538 29.34 2.77 29.15
N TRP A 539 30.19 2.37 30.12
CA TRP A 539 30.13 1.06 30.75
C TRP A 539 28.93 0.87 31.71
N GLN A 540 28.26 1.94 32.14
CA GLN A 540 27.01 1.85 32.91
C GLN A 540 25.76 1.77 32.04
N MET A 541 25.89 2.01 30.74
CA MET A 541 24.80 1.88 29.78
C MET A 541 24.95 0.67 28.83
N ALA A 542 25.88 -0.23 29.16
CA ALA A 542 26.04 -1.47 28.37
C ALA A 542 24.94 -2.49 28.73
N GLU A 543 23.72 -2.20 28.43
CA GLU A 543 22.81 -3.23 27.95
C GLU A 543 23.31 -3.58 26.56
N THR A 544 24.07 -4.66 26.48
CA THR A 544 24.46 -5.24 25.20
C THR A 544 23.20 -5.51 24.42
N CYS A 545 23.05 -4.87 23.24
CA CYS A 545 22.05 -5.29 22.30
C CYS A 545 22.18 -6.82 22.15
N PRO A 546 21.10 -7.58 22.30
CA PRO A 546 21.19 -9.01 22.12
C PRO A 546 21.76 -9.28 20.73
N LEU A 547 22.80 -10.11 20.67
CA LEU A 547 23.31 -10.58 19.38
C LEU A 547 22.13 -11.17 18.60
N PRO A 548 22.03 -10.90 17.30
CA PRO A 548 21.02 -11.54 16.49
C PRO A 548 21.13 -13.06 16.69
N PRO A 549 20.01 -13.78 16.78
CA PRO A 549 20.04 -15.22 16.97
C PRO A 549 20.90 -15.88 15.89
N ALA A 550 21.71 -16.83 16.30
CA ALA A 550 22.55 -17.57 15.37
C ALA A 550 21.68 -18.22 14.29
N HIS A 551 22.18 -18.20 13.05
CA HIS A 551 21.52 -18.87 11.93
C HIS A 551 21.18 -20.32 12.30
N LEU A 552 19.93 -20.71 12.09
CA LEU A 552 19.55 -22.11 12.19
C LEU A 552 20.25 -22.88 11.07
N PRO A 553 20.72 -24.11 11.35
CA PRO A 553 21.33 -24.92 10.31
C PRO A 553 20.34 -25.12 9.14
N PHE A 554 20.87 -25.07 7.93
CA PHE A 554 20.10 -25.24 6.72
C PHE A 554 19.32 -26.56 6.74
N SER A 555 18.01 -26.46 6.58
CA SER A 555 17.18 -27.57 6.14
C SER A 555 16.07 -27.02 5.25
N ILE A 556 15.71 -27.76 4.22
CA ILE A 556 14.56 -27.45 3.37
C ILE A 556 13.31 -27.23 4.23
N SER A 557 13.18 -27.98 5.31
CA SER A 557 12.09 -27.84 6.29
C SER A 557 12.12 -26.52 7.04
N ALA A 558 13.29 -26.02 7.44
CA ALA A 558 13.41 -24.74 8.14
C ALA A 558 13.07 -23.57 7.20
N THR A 559 13.48 -23.65 5.94
CA THR A 559 13.15 -22.64 4.91
C THR A 559 11.66 -22.66 4.57
N ALA A 560 11.07 -23.84 4.41
CA ALA A 560 9.65 -24.01 4.15
C ALA A 560 8.76 -23.54 5.32
N ALA A 561 9.30 -23.45 6.54
CA ALA A 561 8.61 -22.94 7.71
C ALA A 561 8.54 -21.39 7.75
N ARG A 562 9.21 -20.67 6.83
CA ARG A 562 9.19 -19.20 6.75
C ARG A 562 7.92 -18.73 6.06
N ASN A 563 6.83 -18.77 6.81
CA ASN A 563 5.51 -18.41 6.33
C ASN A 563 5.42 -16.95 5.85
N ASP A 564 6.13 -16.05 6.48
CA ASP A 564 6.18 -14.63 6.13
C ASP A 564 6.66 -14.40 4.68
N VAL A 565 7.76 -15.02 4.28
CA VAL A 565 8.29 -14.91 2.91
C VAL A 565 7.31 -15.53 1.90
N TYR A 566 6.74 -16.69 2.25
CA TYR A 566 5.75 -17.36 1.43
C TYR A 566 4.47 -16.51 1.26
N HIS A 567 4.00 -15.88 2.31
CA HIS A 567 2.80 -15.05 2.26
C HIS A 567 3.01 -13.77 1.47
N ALA A 568 4.18 -13.13 1.56
CA ALA A 568 4.52 -11.98 0.72
C ALA A 568 4.53 -12.37 -0.77
N ALA A 569 5.16 -13.47 -1.10
CA ALA A 569 5.18 -14.02 -2.45
C ALA A 569 3.76 -14.40 -2.95
N SER A 570 2.94 -14.95 -2.06
CA SER A 570 1.55 -15.30 -2.35
C SER A 570 0.68 -14.07 -2.61
N LEU A 571 0.79 -13.03 -1.78
CA LEU A 571 0.07 -11.77 -1.99
C LEU A 571 0.45 -11.13 -3.32
N ALA A 572 1.74 -11.08 -3.65
CA ALA A 572 2.23 -10.60 -4.94
C ALA A 572 1.89 -11.55 -6.12
N LYS A 573 1.27 -12.70 -5.84
CA LYS A 573 0.99 -13.77 -6.81
C LYS A 573 2.23 -14.29 -7.54
N LEU A 574 3.37 -14.24 -6.89
CA LEU A 574 4.64 -14.66 -7.47
C LEU A 574 4.69 -16.17 -7.77
N HIS A 575 3.98 -16.98 -6.97
CA HIS A 575 3.89 -18.44 -7.11
C HIS A 575 2.88 -18.89 -8.17
N LEU A 576 2.00 -18.00 -8.62
CA LEU A 576 1.08 -18.31 -9.69
C LEU A 576 1.86 -18.29 -11.01
N MET A 577 1.77 -19.37 -11.73
CA MET A 577 2.19 -19.39 -13.12
C MET A 577 1.42 -18.28 -13.85
N PRO A 578 2.09 -17.37 -14.55
CA PRO A 578 1.37 -16.41 -15.38
C PRO A 578 0.56 -17.20 -16.38
N THR A 579 -0.76 -17.15 -16.24
CA THR A 579 -1.63 -17.65 -17.29
C THR A 579 -1.61 -16.63 -18.41
N VAL A 580 -1.50 -17.10 -19.64
CA VAL A 580 -1.51 -16.30 -20.88
C VAL A 580 -2.69 -15.32 -20.93
N GLU A 581 -3.67 -15.51 -20.09
CA GLU A 581 -4.95 -14.78 -20.07
C GLU A 581 -4.92 -13.53 -19.18
N THR A 582 -3.90 -13.33 -18.33
CA THR A 582 -3.84 -12.15 -17.51
C THR A 582 -2.92 -11.10 -18.12
N LEU A 583 -3.48 -9.96 -18.52
CA LEU A 583 -2.77 -8.76 -19.01
C LEU A 583 -1.64 -8.27 -18.08
N ASP A 584 -1.62 -8.74 -16.83
CA ASP A 584 -0.64 -8.38 -15.82
C ASP A 584 0.46 -9.42 -15.62
N SER A 585 0.54 -10.41 -16.44
CA SER A 585 1.65 -11.37 -16.41
C SER A 585 2.92 -10.71 -16.91
N PRO A 586 4.06 -10.83 -16.20
CA PRO A 586 5.33 -10.27 -16.67
C PRO A 586 5.88 -11.02 -17.90
N VAL A 587 5.08 -11.87 -18.46
CA VAL A 587 5.50 -12.78 -19.51
C VAL A 587 5.19 -12.23 -20.85
N VAL A 588 6.32 -12.21 -21.47
CA VAL A 588 6.47 -12.71 -22.81
C VAL A 588 5.38 -12.20 -23.73
N GLU A 589 5.73 -11.15 -24.42
CA GLU A 589 5.15 -10.97 -25.73
C GLU A 589 5.19 -12.34 -26.41
N PHE A 590 4.02 -12.89 -26.71
CA PHE A 590 3.89 -13.99 -27.65
C PHE A 590 4.36 -13.47 -29.00
N SER A 591 5.66 -13.54 -29.20
CA SER A 591 6.16 -13.47 -30.55
C SER A 591 5.95 -14.86 -31.14
N ALA A 592 5.49 -14.90 -32.38
CA ALA A 592 5.40 -16.13 -33.19
C ALA A 592 6.74 -16.90 -33.25
N ASP A 593 7.82 -16.28 -32.79
CA ASP A 593 9.19 -16.80 -32.77
C ASP A 593 9.53 -17.60 -31.50
N HIS A 594 8.64 -17.67 -30.49
CA HIS A 594 8.84 -18.46 -29.27
C HIS A 594 7.73 -19.47 -29.04
N PRO A 595 7.70 -20.57 -29.80
CA PRO A 595 6.60 -21.54 -29.76
C PRO A 595 6.60 -22.44 -28.52
N SER A 596 7.60 -22.39 -27.65
CA SER A 596 7.68 -23.19 -26.43
C SER A 596 8.13 -22.34 -25.26
N ILE A 597 7.16 -21.94 -24.42
CA ILE A 597 7.45 -21.33 -23.12
C ILE A 597 7.94 -22.43 -22.20
N SER A 598 9.20 -22.32 -21.76
CA SER A 598 9.74 -23.19 -20.74
C SER A 598 9.34 -22.70 -19.34
N LEU A 599 9.43 -23.55 -18.31
CA LEU A 599 9.26 -23.14 -16.92
C LEU A 599 10.22 -22.02 -16.51
N SER A 600 11.35 -21.90 -17.17
CA SER A 600 12.31 -20.80 -16.97
C SER A 600 11.79 -19.46 -17.52
N ASP A 601 10.93 -19.49 -18.52
CA ASP A 601 10.37 -18.29 -19.15
C ASP A 601 9.17 -17.75 -18.37
N ILE A 602 8.59 -18.57 -17.51
CA ILE A 602 7.49 -18.23 -16.62
C ILE A 602 8.02 -17.59 -15.30
N ARG A 603 9.32 -17.58 -15.09
CA ARG A 603 9.94 -16.94 -13.95
C ARG A 603 9.93 -15.42 -14.10
N SER A 604 10.11 -14.75 -12.97
CA SER A 604 10.41 -13.33 -12.97
C SER A 604 11.44 -12.99 -14.04
N PRO A 605 11.26 -11.91 -14.80
CA PRO A 605 12.23 -11.43 -15.76
C PRO A 605 13.64 -11.23 -15.17
N SER A 606 13.78 -11.11 -13.84
CA SER A 606 15.05 -10.89 -13.14
C SER A 606 15.99 -12.08 -13.12
N ASN A 607 15.56 -13.27 -13.52
CA ASN A 607 16.31 -14.52 -13.34
C ASN A 607 16.65 -14.87 -11.88
N TYR A 608 16.18 -14.09 -10.90
CA TYR A 608 16.28 -14.40 -9.49
C TYR A 608 15.00 -15.14 -9.06
N THR A 609 15.15 -16.24 -8.34
CA THR A 609 14.03 -16.97 -7.79
C THR A 609 13.70 -16.45 -6.40
N TYR A 610 12.49 -15.98 -6.23
CA TYR A 610 11.95 -15.62 -4.92
C TYR A 610 11.16 -16.79 -4.31
N TYR A 611 11.71 -17.99 -4.43
CA TYR A 611 11.13 -19.16 -3.76
C TYR A 611 11.91 -19.40 -2.47
N PRO A 612 11.31 -19.23 -1.29
CA PRO A 612 12.02 -19.36 -0.01
C PRO A 612 12.77 -20.68 0.13
N TRP A 613 12.20 -21.74 -0.38
CA TRP A 613 12.78 -23.08 -0.32
C TRP A 613 13.93 -23.33 -1.30
N THR A 614 14.19 -22.43 -2.22
CA THR A 614 15.32 -22.53 -3.17
C THR A 614 16.49 -21.63 -2.78
N LEU A 615 16.30 -20.75 -1.80
CA LEU A 615 17.33 -19.84 -1.34
C LEU A 615 18.14 -20.47 -0.22
N PRO A 616 19.47 -20.25 -0.18
CA PRO A 616 20.27 -20.59 1.00
C PRO A 616 19.82 -19.76 2.21
N PRO A 617 19.99 -20.28 3.44
CA PRO A 617 19.50 -19.62 4.66
C PRO A 617 20.04 -18.20 4.84
N GLU A 618 21.24 -17.95 4.36
CA GLU A 618 21.92 -16.65 4.41
C GLU A 618 21.22 -15.58 3.54
N LEU A 619 20.42 -16.01 2.58
CA LEU A 619 19.65 -15.16 1.70
C LEU A 619 18.17 -15.09 2.05
N ILE A 620 17.79 -15.52 3.25
CA ILE A 620 16.44 -15.36 3.79
C ILE A 620 16.50 -14.36 4.94
N PRO A 621 15.66 -13.32 4.99
CA PRO A 621 15.76 -12.30 6.02
C PRO A 621 15.59 -12.91 7.40
N HIS A 622 16.43 -12.50 8.33
CA HIS A 622 16.32 -12.87 9.73
C HIS A 622 15.14 -12.14 10.37
N ASN A 623 14.58 -12.73 11.41
CA ASN A 623 13.59 -12.10 12.29
C ASN A 623 12.34 -11.49 11.63
N ALA A 624 12.10 -11.77 10.39
CA ALA A 624 10.76 -11.61 9.89
C ALA A 624 9.88 -12.53 10.73
N THR A 625 8.89 -12.01 11.36
CA THR A 625 8.15 -12.71 12.41
C THR A 625 7.70 -14.08 11.93
N SER A 626 8.16 -15.12 12.59
CA SER A 626 7.74 -16.51 12.39
C SER A 626 6.32 -16.80 12.91
N SER A 627 5.60 -15.77 13.32
CA SER A 627 4.20 -15.90 13.72
C SER A 627 3.39 -16.48 12.59
N PRO A 628 2.73 -17.63 12.77
CA PRO A 628 1.77 -18.10 11.78
C PRO A 628 0.79 -16.98 11.50
N MET A 629 0.51 -16.71 10.22
CA MET A 629 -0.59 -15.80 9.89
C MET A 629 -1.84 -16.35 10.56
N ALA A 630 -2.39 -15.62 11.50
CA ALA A 630 -3.74 -15.87 11.93
C ALA A 630 -4.61 -15.66 10.71
N VAL A 631 -5.18 -16.72 10.19
CA VAL A 631 -6.18 -16.60 9.13
C VAL A 631 -7.26 -15.69 9.69
N ARG A 632 -7.44 -14.52 9.05
CA ARG A 632 -8.51 -13.63 9.42
C ARG A 632 -9.81 -14.37 9.19
N THR A 633 -10.51 -14.71 10.25
CA THR A 633 -11.84 -15.28 10.13
C THR A 633 -12.79 -14.15 9.77
N THR A 634 -13.10 -14.05 8.48
CA THR A 634 -14.17 -13.20 7.98
C THR A 634 -15.33 -14.06 7.56
N PHE A 635 -16.53 -13.60 7.85
CA PHE A 635 -17.75 -14.22 7.38
C PHE A 635 -18.79 -13.15 7.08
N ASP A 636 -19.76 -13.50 6.26
CA ASP A 636 -20.87 -12.60 5.94
C ASP A 636 -22.14 -13.07 6.63
N LEU A 637 -22.83 -12.14 7.26
CA LEU A 637 -24.22 -12.32 7.69
C LEU A 637 -25.14 -11.73 6.62
N SER A 638 -25.92 -12.57 5.97
CA SER A 638 -26.88 -12.14 4.95
C SER A 638 -28.30 -12.26 5.48
N PHE A 639 -29.09 -11.23 5.24
CA PHE A 639 -30.47 -11.16 5.66
C PHE A 639 -31.42 -11.34 4.47
N PRO A 640 -32.51 -12.09 4.61
CA PRO A 640 -33.47 -12.28 3.53
C PRO A 640 -34.19 -11.00 3.15
N ASN A 641 -34.69 -10.90 1.92
CA ASN A 641 -35.54 -9.82 1.48
C ASN A 641 -36.94 -10.00 2.07
N LEU A 642 -37.40 -9.02 2.84
CA LEU A 642 -38.78 -9.00 3.35
C LEU A 642 -39.70 -8.37 2.28
N PRO A 643 -40.84 -9.00 1.97
CA PRO A 643 -41.69 -8.58 0.83
C PRO A 643 -42.37 -7.21 0.97
N SER A 644 -42.35 -6.62 2.15
CA SER A 644 -43.06 -5.36 2.43
C SER A 644 -42.16 -4.15 2.70
N THR A 645 -40.84 -4.29 2.65
CA THR A 645 -39.91 -3.22 3.04
C THR A 645 -39.34 -2.47 1.84
N SER A 646 -39.48 -1.14 1.87
CA SER A 646 -38.79 -0.25 0.94
C SER A 646 -37.32 -0.18 1.32
N LEU A 647 -36.43 -0.41 0.33
CA LEU A 647 -34.99 -0.26 0.53
C LEU A 647 -34.57 1.22 0.66
N VAL A 648 -35.46 2.14 0.33
CA VAL A 648 -35.19 3.58 0.45
C VAL A 648 -35.13 3.97 1.92
N GLY A 649 -33.98 4.45 2.38
CA GLY A 649 -33.79 4.81 3.79
C GLY A 649 -33.40 3.65 4.72
N ALA A 650 -33.14 2.45 4.19
CA ALA A 650 -32.67 1.31 4.99
C ALA A 650 -31.38 1.59 5.75
N LEU A 651 -30.48 2.39 5.17
CA LEU A 651 -29.22 2.82 5.78
C LEU A 651 -29.17 4.35 5.84
N GLN A 652 -28.81 4.89 6.99
CA GLN A 652 -28.64 6.32 7.20
C GLN A 652 -27.27 6.57 7.83
N ARG A 653 -26.51 7.51 7.26
CA ARG A 653 -25.24 7.94 7.86
C ARG A 653 -25.53 8.84 9.06
N VAL A 654 -24.89 8.55 10.18
CA VAL A 654 -24.97 9.34 11.41
C VAL A 654 -23.55 9.75 11.84
N GLN A 655 -23.43 10.64 12.80
CA GLN A 655 -22.15 11.23 13.18
C GLN A 655 -21.07 10.19 13.56
N GLU A 656 -21.46 9.09 14.21
CA GLU A 656 -20.49 8.07 14.67
C GLU A 656 -20.53 6.77 13.86
N GLY A 657 -21.23 6.73 12.72
CA GLY A 657 -21.33 5.51 11.93
C GLY A 657 -22.57 5.42 11.06
N ILE A 658 -23.21 4.26 11.08
CA ILE A 658 -24.38 3.96 10.25
C ILE A 658 -25.55 3.49 11.11
N LEU A 659 -26.73 4.10 10.91
CA LEU A 659 -28.01 3.64 11.44
C LEU A 659 -28.68 2.74 10.40
N VAL A 660 -28.99 1.52 10.81
CA VAL A 660 -29.70 0.52 10.00
C VAL A 660 -31.19 0.54 10.39
N ASN A 661 -32.01 1.13 9.54
CA ASN A 661 -33.45 1.21 9.73
C ASN A 661 -34.21 -0.03 9.24
N SER A 662 -33.58 -0.80 8.33
CA SER A 662 -34.12 -2.07 7.86
C SER A 662 -33.00 -3.01 7.52
N MET A 663 -33.10 -4.26 7.92
CA MET A 663 -32.11 -5.28 7.64
C MET A 663 -32.44 -6.10 6.39
N SER A 664 -33.59 -5.87 5.77
CA SER A 664 -34.06 -6.62 4.60
C SER A 664 -33.04 -6.55 3.45
N GLY A 665 -32.56 -7.70 3.01
CA GLY A 665 -31.61 -7.83 1.89
C GLY A 665 -30.19 -7.32 2.18
N LEU A 666 -29.87 -6.93 3.41
CA LEU A 666 -28.54 -6.47 3.79
C LEU A 666 -27.56 -7.64 3.97
N ARG A 667 -26.28 -7.34 3.79
CA ARG A 667 -25.18 -8.23 4.06
C ARG A 667 -24.17 -7.52 4.95
N PHE A 668 -23.84 -8.11 6.09
CA PHE A 668 -22.81 -7.62 6.99
C PHE A 668 -21.54 -8.45 6.81
N GLY A 669 -20.47 -7.79 6.43
CA GLY A 669 -19.13 -8.36 6.48
C GLY A 669 -18.63 -8.31 7.92
N MET A 670 -18.39 -9.46 8.52
CA MET A 670 -17.91 -9.63 9.88
C MET A 670 -16.45 -10.00 9.90
N VAL A 671 -15.70 -9.52 10.88
CA VAL A 671 -14.30 -9.91 11.11
C VAL A 671 -14.09 -10.17 12.60
N ARG A 672 -13.38 -11.26 12.89
CA ARG A 672 -12.93 -11.57 14.25
C ARG A 672 -11.82 -10.59 14.62
N GLU A 673 -11.96 -9.90 15.73
CA GLU A 673 -10.90 -9.07 16.30
C GLU A 673 -10.25 -9.80 17.48
N HIS A 674 -8.93 -9.86 17.44
CA HIS A 674 -8.15 -10.18 18.62
C HIS A 674 -7.63 -8.85 19.16
N ASP A 675 -8.06 -8.45 20.32
CA ASP A 675 -7.44 -7.34 21.03
C ASP A 675 -6.05 -7.80 21.51
N VAL A 676 -5.06 -7.52 20.68
CA VAL A 676 -3.66 -7.68 21.07
C VAL A 676 -3.28 -6.42 21.83
N LEU A 677 -3.51 -6.42 23.12
CA LEU A 677 -2.75 -5.59 24.05
C LEU A 677 -1.42 -6.32 24.28
N PRO A 678 -0.26 -5.69 24.03
CA PRO A 678 1.05 -6.36 24.02
C PRO A 678 1.48 -6.98 25.36
N ASP A 679 0.85 -6.61 26.47
CA ASP A 679 1.33 -6.92 27.82
C ASP A 679 0.34 -7.66 28.72
N VAL A 680 -0.77 -8.17 28.22
CA VAL A 680 -1.74 -8.92 29.04
C VAL A 680 -1.77 -10.36 28.57
N GLN A 681 -1.48 -11.28 29.50
CA GLN A 681 -1.68 -12.71 29.29
C GLN A 681 -3.11 -12.97 28.81
N PRO A 682 -3.34 -13.87 27.82
CA PRO A 682 -4.67 -14.16 27.33
C PRO A 682 -5.53 -14.75 28.46
N VAL A 683 -6.33 -13.90 29.08
CA VAL A 683 -7.54 -14.33 29.76
C VAL A 683 -8.45 -14.79 28.63
N GLU A 684 -9.16 -15.91 28.80
CA GLU A 684 -10.21 -16.37 27.88
C GLU A 684 -11.17 -15.20 27.60
N LEU A 685 -10.83 -14.40 26.59
CA LEU A 685 -11.66 -13.30 26.13
C LEU A 685 -12.67 -13.90 25.16
N ASP A 686 -13.93 -13.67 25.43
CA ASP A 686 -15.03 -13.95 24.52
C ASP A 686 -14.65 -13.48 23.10
N GLU A 687 -14.85 -14.36 22.13
CA GLU A 687 -14.58 -14.06 20.74
C GLU A 687 -15.39 -12.85 20.29
N GLN A 688 -14.71 -11.74 19.96
CA GLN A 688 -15.39 -10.53 19.52
C GLN A 688 -15.34 -10.42 18.00
N PHE A 689 -16.46 -10.07 17.40
CA PHE A 689 -16.59 -9.83 15.98
C PHE A 689 -17.03 -8.40 15.71
N ARG A 690 -16.44 -7.79 14.72
CA ARG A 690 -16.76 -6.44 14.28
C ARG A 690 -17.36 -6.45 12.87
N ILE A 691 -18.32 -5.59 12.62
CA ILE A 691 -18.84 -5.31 11.27
C ILE A 691 -17.82 -4.42 10.56
N TYR A 692 -17.19 -4.90 9.49
CA TYR A 692 -16.26 -4.13 8.69
C TYR A 692 -16.87 -3.59 7.39
N ALA A 693 -18.03 -4.11 6.99
CA ALA A 693 -18.77 -3.64 5.83
C ALA A 693 -20.26 -3.92 5.98
N ILE A 694 -21.11 -3.05 5.46
CA ILE A 694 -22.55 -3.27 5.28
C ILE A 694 -22.82 -3.22 3.77
N SER A 695 -23.14 -4.37 3.18
CA SER A 695 -23.24 -4.53 1.73
C SER A 695 -21.98 -3.98 1.03
N ASN A 696 -22.10 -2.88 0.28
CA ASN A 696 -20.97 -2.26 -0.43
C ASN A 696 -20.34 -1.08 0.32
N ILE A 697 -20.79 -0.80 1.57
CA ILE A 697 -20.27 0.30 2.38
C ILE A 697 -19.21 -0.24 3.33
N ALA A 698 -17.95 0.10 3.10
CA ALA A 698 -16.87 -0.21 4.03
C ALA A 698 -16.97 0.68 5.28
N LEU A 699 -16.71 0.11 6.45
CA LEU A 699 -16.69 0.78 7.74
C LEU A 699 -15.26 0.92 8.25
N GLY A 700 -14.96 2.06 8.82
CA GLY A 700 -13.75 2.30 9.58
C GLY A 700 -13.75 1.50 10.89
N ARG A 701 -12.57 1.39 11.50
CA ARG A 701 -12.39 0.59 12.72
C ARG A 701 -13.24 1.11 13.88
N ASP A 702 -13.38 2.42 14.00
CA ASP A 702 -14.08 3.10 15.10
C ASP A 702 -15.53 3.48 14.75
N GLU A 703 -15.99 3.21 13.53
CA GLU A 703 -17.36 3.45 13.14
C GLU A 703 -18.30 2.44 13.79
N LYS A 704 -19.43 2.92 14.27
CA LYS A 704 -20.47 2.14 14.96
C LYS A 704 -21.62 1.81 14.02
N VAL A 705 -22.26 0.69 14.26
CA VAL A 705 -23.51 0.32 13.59
C VAL A 705 -24.63 0.36 14.61
N PHE A 706 -25.61 1.21 14.36
CA PHE A 706 -26.78 1.39 15.21
C PHE A 706 -27.98 0.67 14.59
N MET A 707 -28.69 -0.12 15.36
CA MET A 707 -29.88 -0.86 14.93
C MET A 707 -30.98 -0.70 15.98
N PRO A 708 -32.15 -0.15 15.62
CA PRO A 708 -33.31 -0.25 16.47
C PRO A 708 -33.65 -1.73 16.72
N ARG A 709 -34.04 -2.08 17.94
CA ARG A 709 -34.37 -3.47 18.30
C ARG A 709 -35.49 -4.03 17.42
N SER A 710 -36.45 -3.19 17.09
CA SER A 710 -37.58 -3.52 16.22
C SER A 710 -37.17 -3.94 14.79
N THR A 711 -35.98 -3.56 14.33
CA THR A 711 -35.49 -3.97 13.00
C THR A 711 -35.20 -5.47 12.90
N ILE A 712 -35.07 -6.16 14.03
CA ILE A 712 -34.75 -7.58 14.10
C ILE A 712 -36.00 -8.43 14.33
N ASP A 713 -37.06 -7.83 14.82
CA ASP A 713 -38.30 -8.56 15.24
C ASP A 713 -38.98 -9.28 14.06
N ASP A 714 -38.80 -8.81 12.83
CA ASP A 714 -39.42 -9.40 11.63
C ASP A 714 -38.72 -10.65 11.11
N PHE A 715 -37.56 -11.01 11.67
CA PHE A 715 -36.77 -12.15 11.23
C PHE A 715 -36.95 -13.37 12.13
N ASN A 716 -37.20 -14.52 11.49
CA ASN A 716 -37.24 -15.78 12.19
C ASN A 716 -35.85 -16.40 12.26
N PRO A 717 -35.26 -16.60 13.45
CA PRO A 717 -33.91 -17.22 13.57
C PRO A 717 -33.82 -18.62 12.99
N LEU A 718 -34.96 -19.30 12.82
CA LEU A 718 -35.03 -20.66 12.24
C LEU A 718 -35.17 -20.63 10.70
N ASP A 719 -35.29 -19.47 10.09
CA ASP A 719 -35.33 -19.35 8.63
C ASP A 719 -33.97 -19.83 8.04
N PRO A 720 -33.97 -20.81 7.12
CA PRO A 720 -32.74 -21.31 6.50
C PRO A 720 -31.94 -20.24 5.74
N TYR A 721 -32.53 -19.12 5.39
CA TYR A 721 -31.86 -17.99 4.75
C TYR A 721 -31.42 -16.90 5.74
N PHE A 722 -31.70 -17.03 7.01
CA PHE A 722 -31.38 -16.06 8.03
C PHE A 722 -29.95 -16.25 8.57
N THR A 723 -29.16 -15.18 8.66
CA THR A 723 -27.88 -15.08 9.39
C THR A 723 -26.90 -16.24 9.19
N ARG A 724 -26.76 -16.73 7.97
CA ARG A 724 -25.81 -17.82 7.74
C ARG A 724 -24.40 -17.31 7.61
N THR A 725 -23.55 -17.87 8.44
CA THR A 725 -22.10 -17.66 8.34
C THR A 725 -21.61 -18.28 7.05
N ARG A 726 -20.94 -17.49 6.22
CA ARG A 726 -20.27 -17.99 5.00
C ARG A 726 -18.76 -17.85 5.17
N ASP A 727 -18.13 -18.95 5.43
CA ASP A 727 -16.70 -19.10 5.21
C ASP A 727 -16.47 -19.27 3.71
N ALA A 728 -15.31 -18.81 3.19
CA ALA A 728 -14.92 -19.00 1.80
C ALA A 728 -14.88 -20.49 1.38
N HIS A 729 -14.83 -21.40 2.35
CA HIS A 729 -14.73 -22.85 2.16
C HIS A 729 -16.01 -23.61 2.54
N THR A 730 -17.05 -22.93 2.95
CA THR A 730 -18.33 -23.55 3.34
C THR A 730 -19.50 -22.96 2.55
N LEU A 731 -20.51 -23.79 2.34
CA LEU A 731 -21.79 -23.41 1.77
C LEU A 731 -22.92 -24.16 2.45
N ASP A 732 -24.15 -23.71 2.28
CA ASP A 732 -25.34 -24.38 2.79
C ASP A 732 -26.05 -25.11 1.66
N LEU A 733 -26.25 -26.40 1.83
CA LEU A 733 -27.13 -27.19 0.97
C LEU A 733 -28.53 -27.21 1.59
N VAL A 734 -29.51 -26.69 0.87
CA VAL A 734 -30.92 -26.65 1.28
C VAL A 734 -31.65 -27.75 0.56
N MET A 735 -32.28 -28.65 1.31
CA MET A 735 -33.05 -29.77 0.77
C MET A 735 -34.52 -29.69 1.23
N ASP A 736 -35.43 -29.85 0.30
CA ASP A 736 -36.84 -30.02 0.58
C ASP A 736 -37.17 -31.54 0.67
N ILE A 737 -37.53 -32.02 1.85
CA ILE A 737 -37.74 -33.44 2.16
C ILE A 737 -39.25 -33.69 2.39
N GLU A 738 -39.79 -34.76 1.80
CA GLU A 738 -41.13 -35.21 2.17
C GLU A 738 -41.11 -35.81 3.58
N PRO A 739 -41.90 -35.27 4.52
CA PRO A 739 -41.90 -35.83 5.88
C PRO A 739 -42.48 -37.26 5.85
N GLN A 740 -41.67 -38.18 6.37
CA GLN A 740 -42.17 -39.54 6.59
C GLN A 740 -43.25 -39.51 7.68
N PRO A 741 -44.35 -40.30 7.59
CA PRO A 741 -45.35 -40.36 8.61
C PRO A 741 -44.73 -40.83 9.93
N ALA A 742 -44.79 -39.98 10.94
CA ALA A 742 -44.21 -40.18 12.25
C ALA A 742 -44.71 -41.46 12.89
N SER A 743 -43.84 -42.43 13.11
CA SER A 743 -44.07 -43.47 14.12
C SER A 743 -44.02 -42.85 15.50
N SER A 744 -45.16 -42.87 16.20
CA SER A 744 -45.46 -42.27 17.49
C SER A 744 -44.37 -42.48 18.55
N THR A 745 -43.58 -41.44 18.80
CA THR A 745 -42.99 -41.17 20.13
C THR A 745 -42.74 -39.66 20.22
N SER A 746 -43.78 -38.90 20.61
CA SER A 746 -43.66 -37.46 20.92
C SER A 746 -44.05 -37.29 22.37
N THR A 747 -43.06 -37.08 23.24
CA THR A 747 -43.23 -36.33 24.51
C THR A 747 -41.85 -35.99 25.06
N ALA A 748 -41.14 -35.06 24.46
CA ALA A 748 -39.92 -34.50 25.09
C ALA A 748 -39.56 -33.10 24.58
N LEU A 749 -40.23 -32.56 23.54
CA LEU A 749 -39.83 -31.23 23.03
C LEU A 749 -40.67 -30.07 23.56
N SER A 750 -41.88 -30.34 24.07
CA SER A 750 -42.71 -29.29 24.68
C SER A 750 -42.27 -28.87 26.09
N ASP A 751 -41.55 -29.76 26.79
CA ASP A 751 -41.11 -29.51 28.16
C ASP A 751 -39.80 -28.70 28.21
N LEU A 752 -38.96 -28.80 27.21
CA LEU A 752 -37.70 -28.00 27.10
C LEU A 752 -37.94 -26.56 26.64
N LEU A 753 -38.99 -26.30 25.88
CA LEU A 753 -39.35 -24.95 25.45
C LEU A 753 -40.04 -24.13 26.54
N SER A 754 -40.71 -24.79 27.50
CA SER A 754 -41.33 -24.11 28.63
C SER A 754 -40.34 -23.73 29.73
N GLU A 755 -39.21 -24.45 29.84
CA GLU A 755 -38.14 -24.15 30.81
C GLU A 755 -37.24 -23.00 30.34
N ALA A 756 -36.99 -22.89 29.05
CA ALA A 756 -36.21 -21.79 28.46
C ALA A 756 -36.92 -20.44 28.43
N LEU A 757 -38.25 -20.41 28.41
CA LEU A 757 -39.08 -19.20 28.45
C LEU A 757 -39.35 -18.69 29.87
N GLY A 758 -39.13 -19.51 30.91
CA GLY A 758 -39.34 -19.18 32.32
C GLY A 758 -38.25 -18.27 32.92
N ASP A 759 -37.03 -18.33 32.41
CA ASP A 759 -35.88 -17.58 32.93
C ASP A 759 -35.73 -16.14 32.38
N LEU A 760 -36.45 -15.80 31.31
CA LEU A 760 -36.41 -14.46 30.71
C LEU A 760 -37.37 -13.43 31.32
N SER A 761 -38.24 -13.86 32.26
CA SER A 761 -39.24 -12.97 32.89
C SER A 761 -38.74 -12.22 34.14
N ASN A 762 -37.49 -12.46 34.58
CA ASN A 762 -36.99 -11.88 35.85
C ASN A 762 -36.01 -10.71 35.68
N LEU A 763 -35.85 -10.11 34.49
CA LEU A 763 -34.98 -8.96 34.23
C LEU A 763 -35.71 -7.68 33.83
N SER A 764 -36.98 -7.50 34.29
CA SER A 764 -37.69 -6.23 34.15
C SER A 764 -37.59 -5.39 35.43
N GLY A 765 -36.58 -4.59 35.54
CA GLY A 765 -36.41 -3.69 36.67
C GLY A 765 -35.28 -2.67 36.47
N LEU A 766 -35.42 -1.80 35.48
CA LEU A 766 -34.66 -0.53 35.43
C LEU A 766 -35.53 0.53 34.72
N ASP A 767 -36.00 1.46 35.51
CA ASP A 767 -36.74 2.66 35.07
C ASP A 767 -35.79 3.60 34.33
N LEU A 768 -36.04 3.86 33.06
CA LEU A 768 -35.44 4.93 32.25
C LEU A 768 -36.50 6.01 32.00
N LYS A 769 -36.60 6.93 32.93
CA LYS A 769 -37.21 8.25 32.71
C LYS A 769 -36.08 9.25 32.86
N ASP A 770 -35.54 9.69 31.74
CA ASP A 770 -34.93 11.01 31.47
C ASP A 770 -34.35 10.97 30.06
N ALA A 771 -35.22 11.14 29.07
CA ALA A 771 -34.83 11.51 27.72
C ALA A 771 -35.06 13.01 27.56
N VAL A 772 -34.00 13.76 27.43
CA VAL A 772 -33.99 15.19 27.12
C VAL A 772 -34.34 15.37 25.64
N ASP A 773 -35.43 16.09 25.40
CA ASP A 773 -35.82 16.59 24.08
C ASP A 773 -34.78 17.58 23.58
N ILE A 774 -34.18 17.30 22.43
CA ILE A 774 -33.39 18.25 21.65
C ILE A 774 -34.16 18.53 20.36
N GLU A 775 -34.83 19.68 20.31
CA GLU A 775 -35.31 20.29 19.06
C GLU A 775 -34.10 20.67 18.19
N VAL A 776 -34.08 20.18 16.98
CA VAL A 776 -33.11 20.58 15.96
C VAL A 776 -33.80 21.52 14.97
N ASP A 777 -33.37 22.78 14.96
CA ASP A 777 -33.77 23.79 14.00
C ASP A 777 -33.46 23.36 12.56
N ALA A 778 -34.46 23.39 11.71
CA ALA A 778 -34.44 22.96 10.31
C ALA A 778 -34.16 24.10 9.31
N GLU A 779 -33.32 25.07 9.68
CA GLU A 779 -32.95 26.17 8.75
C GLU A 779 -31.44 26.35 8.71
N ALA A 780 -30.73 25.55 7.94
CA ALA A 780 -29.44 25.90 7.27
C ALA A 780 -28.84 24.70 6.53
N LEU A 781 -29.35 24.33 5.37
CA LEU A 781 -28.61 23.47 4.43
C LEU A 781 -29.19 23.62 3.00
N GLU A 782 -29.02 24.82 2.44
CA GLU A 782 -29.00 24.99 1.00
C GLU A 782 -27.57 25.32 0.59
N THR A 783 -26.80 24.34 0.18
CA THR A 783 -25.63 24.54 -0.72
C THR A 783 -25.28 23.22 -1.41
N GLU A 784 -25.40 23.25 -2.75
CA GLU A 784 -24.80 22.46 -3.82
C GLU A 784 -24.81 20.92 -3.70
N PRO A 785 -25.18 20.19 -4.74
CA PRO A 785 -25.30 18.74 -4.73
C PRO A 785 -23.92 18.10 -4.74
N SER A 786 -23.59 17.45 -3.66
CA SER A 786 -22.37 16.66 -3.50
C SER A 786 -22.37 15.41 -4.41
N TYR A 787 -21.21 14.89 -4.73
CA TYR A 787 -20.98 13.66 -5.51
C TYR A 787 -21.84 12.45 -5.03
N LEU A 788 -22.24 12.44 -3.78
CA LEU A 788 -23.14 11.45 -3.18
C LEU A 788 -24.58 11.56 -3.71
N ALA A 789 -25.06 12.77 -3.99
CA ALA A 789 -26.39 12.97 -4.57
C ALA A 789 -26.46 12.43 -6.00
N ASN A 790 -25.39 12.56 -6.77
CA ASN A 790 -25.28 12.01 -8.13
C ASN A 790 -25.17 10.46 -8.11
N PHE A 791 -24.51 9.90 -7.12
CA PHE A 791 -24.45 8.44 -6.93
C PHE A 791 -25.83 7.86 -6.57
N PHE A 792 -26.54 8.50 -5.64
CA PHE A 792 -27.91 8.09 -5.28
C PHE A 792 -28.92 8.31 -6.39
N SER A 793 -28.79 9.36 -7.19
CA SER A 793 -29.65 9.57 -8.37
C SER A 793 -29.40 8.57 -9.47
N SER A 794 -28.15 8.14 -9.67
CA SER A 794 -27.79 7.08 -10.60
C SER A 794 -28.30 5.70 -10.15
N LEU A 795 -28.26 5.44 -8.83
CA LEU A 795 -28.84 4.24 -8.25
C LEU A 795 -30.38 4.22 -8.37
N GLN A 796 -31.02 5.37 -8.18
CA GLN A 796 -32.46 5.53 -8.30
C GLN A 796 -32.94 5.38 -9.78
N ALA A 797 -32.14 5.82 -10.75
CA ALA A 797 -32.43 5.63 -12.17
C ALA A 797 -32.30 4.16 -12.61
N LEU A 798 -31.38 3.41 -12.01
CA LEU A 798 -31.22 1.96 -12.26
C LEU A 798 -32.35 1.12 -11.63
N LEU A 799 -32.94 1.59 -10.52
CA LEU A 799 -34.05 0.91 -9.83
C LEU A 799 -35.43 1.24 -10.41
N SER A 800 -35.55 2.25 -11.29
CA SER A 800 -36.84 2.69 -11.86
C SER A 800 -37.14 2.14 -13.25
N ALA A 801 -36.32 1.24 -13.81
CA ALA A 801 -36.65 0.59 -15.08
C ALA A 801 -37.78 -0.44 -14.88
N PRO A 802 -38.88 -0.37 -15.67
CA PRO A 802 -40.00 -1.28 -15.48
C PRO A 802 -39.62 -2.70 -15.90
N VAL A 803 -39.77 -3.62 -14.95
CA VAL A 803 -39.66 -5.07 -15.22
C VAL A 803 -40.90 -5.54 -15.97
N PRO A 804 -40.79 -6.21 -17.14
CA PRO A 804 -41.95 -6.78 -17.80
C PRO A 804 -42.52 -7.94 -17.01
N THR A 805 -43.75 -7.81 -16.57
CA THR A 805 -44.54 -8.87 -15.93
C THR A 805 -44.90 -9.93 -16.96
N PRO A 806 -44.58 -11.20 -16.75
CA PRO A 806 -45.15 -12.28 -17.57
C PRO A 806 -46.59 -12.58 -17.11
N THR A 807 -47.53 -12.36 -18.01
CA THR A 807 -48.91 -12.79 -17.88
C THR A 807 -48.98 -14.31 -18.01
N TRP A 808 -49.32 -15.00 -16.92
CA TRP A 808 -49.69 -16.41 -16.95
C TRP A 808 -51.19 -16.55 -17.12
N THR A 809 -51.60 -17.10 -18.26
CA THR A 809 -52.96 -17.58 -18.45
C THR A 809 -53.20 -18.87 -17.68
N ALA A 810 -54.17 -18.84 -16.80
CA ALA A 810 -54.63 -20.00 -16.05
C ALA A 810 -55.30 -21.03 -17.00
N SER A 811 -54.81 -22.26 -16.96
CA SER A 811 -55.57 -23.41 -17.51
C SER A 811 -55.30 -24.68 -16.68
N GLN A 812 -56.34 -25.22 -16.19
CA GLN A 812 -56.61 -26.58 -15.71
C GLN A 812 -56.13 -26.98 -14.31
N THR A 813 -57.13 -26.97 -13.44
CA THR A 813 -57.26 -27.70 -12.18
C THR A 813 -57.08 -29.20 -12.36
N GLN A 814 -55.97 -29.76 -11.85
CA GLN A 814 -55.89 -31.10 -11.30
C GLN A 814 -55.59 -31.00 -9.83
N SER A 815 -56.44 -31.61 -9.02
CA SER A 815 -56.29 -31.77 -7.58
C SER A 815 -54.99 -32.50 -7.27
N ARG A 816 -53.95 -31.76 -6.92
CA ARG A 816 -52.72 -32.32 -6.33
C ARG A 816 -52.91 -32.28 -4.78
N LYS A 817 -52.77 -33.48 -4.18
CA LYS A 817 -52.51 -33.55 -2.71
C LYS A 817 -51.39 -32.56 -2.36
N GLN A 818 -51.67 -31.64 -1.52
CA GLN A 818 -50.69 -30.71 -1.01
C GLN A 818 -49.74 -31.46 -0.05
N VAL A 819 -48.59 -31.88 -0.55
CA VAL A 819 -47.55 -32.46 0.27
C VAL A 819 -46.79 -31.30 0.89
N THR A 820 -46.80 -31.19 2.19
CA THR A 820 -46.00 -30.17 2.92
C THR A 820 -44.55 -30.69 2.95
N LEU A 821 -43.66 -30.10 2.18
CA LEU A 821 -42.23 -30.41 2.19
C LEU A 821 -41.57 -29.76 3.40
N GLU A 822 -40.77 -30.51 4.13
CA GLU A 822 -39.92 -29.98 5.21
C GLU A 822 -38.58 -29.55 4.66
N ARG A 823 -38.20 -28.27 4.89
CA ARG A 823 -36.97 -27.71 4.38
C ARG A 823 -35.86 -27.87 5.42
N GLN A 824 -34.78 -28.56 5.05
CA GLN A 824 -33.61 -28.75 5.88
C GLN A 824 -32.38 -28.14 5.21
N SER A 825 -31.51 -27.55 6.03
CA SER A 825 -30.24 -26.97 5.59
C SER A 825 -29.08 -27.76 6.22
N LEU A 826 -28.12 -28.11 5.38
CA LEU A 826 -26.92 -28.85 5.77
C LEU A 826 -25.67 -28.01 5.45
N PRO A 827 -24.77 -27.74 6.41
CA PRO A 827 -23.49 -27.15 6.12
C PRO A 827 -22.64 -28.10 5.30
N ALA A 828 -22.01 -27.57 4.26
CA ALA A 828 -21.12 -28.32 3.36
C ALA A 828 -19.77 -27.61 3.22
N THR A 829 -18.69 -28.39 3.10
CA THR A 829 -17.35 -27.85 2.85
C THR A 829 -16.96 -28.03 1.39
N LEU A 830 -16.35 -26.98 0.82
CA LEU A 830 -15.80 -26.97 -0.53
C LEU A 830 -14.45 -27.69 -0.59
N PRO A 831 -14.10 -28.33 -1.71
CA PRO A 831 -12.83 -29.00 -1.87
C PRO A 831 -11.68 -28.00 -2.10
N THR A 832 -10.45 -28.48 -1.88
CA THR A 832 -9.21 -27.81 -2.21
C THR A 832 -8.32 -28.70 -3.08
N GLY A 833 -7.32 -28.11 -3.71
CA GLY A 833 -6.33 -28.82 -4.52
C GLY A 833 -6.58 -28.76 -6.03
N PRO A 834 -5.66 -29.31 -6.85
CA PRO A 834 -5.68 -29.17 -8.30
C PRO A 834 -6.90 -29.79 -8.99
N GLY A 835 -7.60 -30.71 -8.33
CA GLY A 835 -8.84 -31.32 -8.85
C GLY A 835 -10.11 -30.58 -8.45
N ALA A 836 -10.03 -29.52 -7.65
CA ALA A 836 -11.20 -28.75 -7.22
C ALA A 836 -11.83 -28.00 -8.40
N ALA A 837 -13.10 -28.27 -8.66
CA ALA A 837 -13.88 -27.58 -9.69
C ALA A 837 -14.71 -26.47 -9.06
N PRO A 838 -14.92 -25.34 -9.75
CA PRO A 838 -15.82 -24.31 -9.29
C PRO A 838 -17.25 -24.83 -9.23
N MET A 839 -18.02 -24.37 -8.25
CA MET A 839 -19.45 -24.69 -8.20
C MET A 839 -20.16 -24.04 -9.38
N PRO A 840 -21.15 -24.72 -9.98
CA PRO A 840 -21.93 -24.13 -11.08
C PRO A 840 -22.59 -22.83 -10.62
N ASP A 841 -22.49 -21.79 -11.43
CA ASP A 841 -23.13 -20.46 -11.24
C ASP A 841 -22.81 -19.68 -9.95
N ILE A 842 -21.87 -20.11 -9.13
CA ILE A 842 -21.23 -19.22 -8.17
C ILE A 842 -20.19 -18.42 -8.96
N LYS A 843 -20.64 -17.39 -9.66
CA LYS A 843 -19.74 -16.38 -10.21
C LYS A 843 -19.02 -15.72 -9.05
N ASP A 844 -17.73 -15.46 -9.26
CA ASP A 844 -16.81 -14.86 -8.28
C ASP A 844 -17.48 -13.90 -7.31
N ALA A 845 -17.09 -13.96 -6.06
CA ALA A 845 -17.61 -13.15 -4.94
C ALA A 845 -17.56 -11.62 -5.17
N GLN A 846 -17.11 -11.17 -6.33
CA GLN A 846 -17.06 -9.76 -6.75
C GLN A 846 -18.31 -9.28 -7.47
N SER A 847 -19.20 -10.16 -7.93
CA SER A 847 -20.47 -9.75 -8.53
C SER A 847 -21.64 -10.02 -7.55
N ALA A 848 -21.80 -9.14 -6.57
CA ALA A 848 -22.86 -9.17 -5.56
C ALA A 848 -24.30 -9.01 -6.13
N HIS A 849 -24.48 -9.07 -7.44
CA HIS A 849 -25.76 -8.77 -8.10
C HIS A 849 -26.55 -9.96 -8.63
N ASN A 850 -26.06 -11.20 -8.46
CA ASN A 850 -26.75 -12.38 -9.01
C ASN A 850 -27.00 -13.51 -7.99
N VAL A 851 -27.41 -13.19 -6.76
CA VAL A 851 -27.96 -14.18 -5.80
C VAL A 851 -29.43 -14.49 -6.08
N GLU A 852 -29.93 -14.21 -7.28
CA GLU A 852 -31.38 -14.26 -7.55
C GLU A 852 -31.97 -15.64 -7.89
N LYS A 853 -31.16 -16.68 -8.11
CA LYS A 853 -31.70 -18.01 -8.32
C LYS A 853 -30.82 -19.04 -7.65
N PRO A 854 -31.32 -19.70 -6.58
CA PRO A 854 -30.64 -20.88 -6.07
C PRO A 854 -30.54 -21.94 -7.18
N LEU A 855 -29.41 -22.64 -7.24
CA LEU A 855 -29.30 -23.83 -8.09
C LEU A 855 -30.35 -24.83 -7.63
N ILE A 856 -31.28 -25.19 -8.50
CA ILE A 856 -32.32 -26.17 -8.18
C ILE A 856 -31.99 -27.47 -8.87
N TRP A 857 -31.61 -28.46 -8.08
CA TRP A 857 -31.52 -29.86 -8.53
C TRP A 857 -32.80 -30.58 -8.13
N THR A 858 -33.33 -31.40 -9.04
CA THR A 858 -34.61 -32.04 -8.83
C THR A 858 -34.49 -33.49 -8.38
N ASN A 859 -33.32 -34.07 -8.48
CA ASN A 859 -33.08 -35.44 -8.10
C ASN A 859 -31.68 -35.70 -7.57
N ILE A 860 -31.61 -36.60 -6.59
CA ILE A 860 -30.35 -37.07 -5.99
C ILE A 860 -30.34 -38.59 -5.97
N TYR A 861 -29.18 -39.19 -6.21
CA TYR A 861 -28.93 -40.62 -6.04
C TYR A 861 -27.85 -40.79 -4.97
N VAL A 862 -28.12 -41.58 -3.93
CA VAL A 862 -27.13 -41.93 -2.91
C VAL A 862 -26.55 -43.31 -3.23
N HIS A 863 -25.24 -43.33 -3.47
CA HIS A 863 -24.54 -44.56 -3.79
C HIS A 863 -24.34 -45.42 -2.52
N PRO A 864 -24.63 -46.73 -2.55
CA PRO A 864 -24.55 -47.56 -1.34
C PRO A 864 -23.12 -47.81 -0.84
N THR A 865 -22.13 -47.70 -1.70
CA THR A 865 -20.72 -47.93 -1.38
C THR A 865 -19.86 -46.68 -1.50
N THR A 866 -18.61 -46.78 -1.05
CA THR A 866 -17.65 -45.67 -1.09
C THR A 866 -17.10 -45.36 -2.47
N LEU A 867 -17.51 -46.06 -3.51
CA LEU A 867 -17.08 -45.90 -4.90
C LEU A 867 -15.55 -45.96 -5.11
N CYS A 868 -14.88 -46.82 -4.36
CA CYS A 868 -13.42 -46.94 -4.40
C CYS A 868 -12.91 -47.98 -5.42
N SER A 869 -13.61 -49.08 -5.58
CA SER A 869 -13.21 -50.23 -6.42
C SER A 869 -14.15 -50.48 -7.61
N GLU A 870 -15.29 -49.86 -7.65
CA GLU A 870 -16.29 -49.96 -8.67
C GLU A 870 -16.50 -48.65 -9.43
N ARG A 871 -17.01 -48.73 -10.64
CA ARG A 871 -17.36 -47.57 -11.47
C ARG A 871 -18.82 -47.24 -11.31
N LEU A 872 -19.13 -45.96 -11.24
CA LEU A 872 -20.52 -45.51 -11.24
C LEU A 872 -21.20 -45.86 -12.58
N PRO A 873 -22.39 -46.50 -12.57
CA PRO A 873 -23.11 -46.83 -13.80
C PRO A 873 -23.43 -45.56 -14.64
N MET A 874 -23.35 -45.71 -15.95
CA MET A 874 -23.60 -44.57 -16.88
C MET A 874 -25.05 -44.06 -16.80
N GLU A 875 -25.99 -44.96 -16.49
CA GLU A 875 -27.40 -44.62 -16.33
C GLU A 875 -27.61 -43.62 -15.19
N ILE A 876 -26.90 -43.82 -14.05
CA ILE A 876 -26.99 -42.90 -12.90
C ILE A 876 -26.45 -41.53 -13.26
N VAL A 877 -25.31 -41.48 -13.95
CA VAL A 877 -24.70 -40.21 -14.37
C VAL A 877 -25.59 -39.40 -15.32
N LYS A 878 -26.40 -40.05 -16.14
CA LYS A 878 -27.30 -39.42 -17.06
C LYS A 878 -28.67 -39.05 -16.49
N GLN A 879 -29.09 -39.71 -15.41
CA GLN A 879 -30.43 -39.54 -14.84
C GLN A 879 -30.48 -38.67 -13.59
N TYR A 880 -29.37 -38.56 -12.86
CA TYR A 880 -29.33 -37.87 -11.59
C TYR A 880 -28.38 -36.68 -11.66
N GLN A 881 -28.89 -35.51 -11.27
CA GLN A 881 -28.11 -34.27 -11.22
C GLN A 881 -27.15 -34.23 -10.03
N VAL A 882 -27.49 -34.93 -8.94
CA VAL A 882 -26.67 -35.01 -7.75
C VAL A 882 -26.41 -36.46 -7.38
N VAL A 883 -25.16 -36.77 -7.03
CA VAL A 883 -24.77 -38.11 -6.54
C VAL A 883 -24.11 -38.00 -5.18
N GLY A 884 -24.73 -38.60 -4.16
CA GLY A 884 -24.18 -38.75 -2.82
C GLY A 884 -23.26 -39.96 -2.72
N ILE A 885 -22.07 -39.84 -2.22
CA ILE A 885 -21.08 -40.94 -2.04
C ILE A 885 -20.60 -40.92 -0.60
N PRO A 886 -20.64 -42.10 0.13
CA PRO A 886 -20.10 -42.20 1.46
C PRO A 886 -18.59 -41.91 1.50
N ARG A 887 -18.16 -41.20 2.57
CA ARG A 887 -16.74 -40.98 2.86
C ARG A 887 -16.03 -42.29 3.23
N GLY A 888 -14.72 -42.35 2.99
CA GLY A 888 -13.86 -43.46 3.38
C GLY A 888 -13.39 -44.32 2.21
N GLY A 889 -12.53 -45.28 2.50
CA GLY A 889 -12.01 -46.32 1.59
C GLY A 889 -10.89 -45.84 0.64
N CYS A 890 -10.95 -44.64 0.06
CA CYS A 890 -9.95 -44.12 -0.87
C CYS A 890 -9.98 -42.56 -0.91
N SER A 891 -9.05 -41.99 -1.68
CA SER A 891 -8.99 -40.54 -1.87
C SER A 891 -10.22 -39.97 -2.61
N PHE A 892 -10.53 -38.72 -2.41
CA PHE A 892 -11.65 -38.06 -3.13
C PHE A 892 -11.41 -38.01 -4.64
N SER A 893 -10.14 -37.86 -5.06
CA SER A 893 -9.74 -37.92 -6.47
C SER A 893 -10.03 -39.29 -7.08
N THR A 894 -9.81 -40.39 -6.33
CA THR A 894 -10.15 -41.76 -6.78
C THR A 894 -11.65 -41.93 -6.97
N LYS A 895 -12.47 -41.38 -6.06
CA LYS A 895 -13.94 -41.45 -6.20
C LYS A 895 -14.41 -40.74 -7.46
N LEU A 896 -13.90 -39.54 -7.76
CA LEU A 896 -14.20 -38.82 -8.98
C LEU A 896 -13.65 -39.51 -10.22
N HIS A 897 -12.49 -40.17 -10.12
CA HIS A 897 -11.94 -40.97 -11.21
C HIS A 897 -12.87 -42.13 -11.62
N ASN A 898 -13.58 -42.72 -10.67
CA ASN A 898 -14.49 -43.85 -10.92
C ASN A 898 -15.86 -43.42 -11.52
N ILE A 899 -16.08 -42.16 -11.73
CA ILE A 899 -17.24 -41.63 -12.46
C ILE A 899 -16.92 -41.65 -13.97
N PRO A 900 -17.74 -42.29 -14.86
CA PRO A 900 -17.48 -42.31 -16.28
C PRO A 900 -17.57 -40.93 -16.94
N ALA A 901 -16.94 -40.74 -18.09
CA ALA A 901 -17.09 -39.55 -18.90
C ALA A 901 -18.50 -39.47 -19.50
N TYR A 902 -19.10 -38.29 -19.44
CA TYR A 902 -20.46 -38.05 -19.96
C TYR A 902 -20.53 -36.65 -20.60
N PRO A 903 -21.37 -36.45 -21.59
CA PRO A 903 -21.66 -35.12 -22.11
C PRO A 903 -22.47 -34.32 -21.05
N PRO A 904 -22.11 -33.08 -20.76
CA PRO A 904 -22.88 -32.28 -19.82
C PRO A 904 -24.24 -31.93 -20.41
N ASP A 905 -25.29 -32.18 -19.63
CA ASP A 905 -26.68 -31.85 -19.95
C ASP A 905 -27.40 -31.40 -18.67
N ALA A 906 -28.49 -30.66 -18.78
CA ALA A 906 -29.28 -30.20 -17.66
C ALA A 906 -29.81 -31.32 -16.74
N ALA A 907 -30.01 -32.54 -17.27
CA ALA A 907 -30.43 -33.72 -16.54
C ALA A 907 -29.29 -34.62 -16.04
N SER A 908 -28.04 -34.41 -16.52
CA SER A 908 -26.87 -35.18 -16.13
C SER A 908 -26.24 -34.73 -14.84
N LEU A 909 -25.29 -35.48 -14.33
CA LEU A 909 -24.57 -35.21 -13.07
C LEU A 909 -23.93 -33.82 -13.09
N GLN A 910 -24.26 -33.01 -12.11
CA GLN A 910 -23.75 -31.65 -11.89
C GLN A 910 -22.99 -31.47 -10.58
N LEU A 911 -23.29 -32.32 -9.55
CA LEU A 911 -22.70 -32.20 -8.23
C LEU A 911 -22.48 -33.57 -7.61
N VAL A 912 -21.30 -33.75 -6.99
CA VAL A 912 -21.01 -34.89 -6.11
C VAL A 912 -21.01 -34.42 -4.67
N ILE A 913 -21.77 -35.12 -3.82
CA ILE A 913 -21.82 -34.89 -2.38
C ILE A 913 -21.09 -36.02 -1.68
N ILE A 914 -20.05 -35.71 -0.94
CA ILE A 914 -19.41 -36.70 -0.05
C ILE A 914 -20.10 -36.63 1.32
N ILE A 915 -20.65 -37.77 1.74
CA ILE A 915 -21.40 -37.87 2.99
C ILE A 915 -20.50 -38.47 4.08
N SER A 916 -20.19 -37.68 5.11
CA SER A 916 -19.38 -38.12 6.24
C SER A 916 -20.28 -38.59 7.37
N PHE A 917 -20.27 -39.90 7.62
CA PHE A 917 -20.99 -40.52 8.74
C PHE A 917 -20.10 -40.60 9.98
N PRO A 918 -20.63 -40.46 11.22
CA PRO A 918 -19.90 -40.74 12.45
C PRO A 918 -19.50 -42.21 12.55
N GLU A 919 -18.29 -42.49 13.03
CA GLU A 919 -17.70 -43.84 13.02
C GLU A 919 -18.20 -44.78 14.14
N GLN A 920 -19.01 -44.34 15.11
CA GLN A 920 -19.45 -45.18 16.24
C GLN A 920 -20.97 -45.09 16.51
N GLU A 921 -21.62 -46.24 16.61
CA GLU A 921 -23.06 -46.36 16.93
C GLU A 921 -23.40 -46.35 18.43
N ASP A 922 -22.42 -46.23 19.35
CA ASP A 922 -22.64 -46.27 20.80
C ASP A 922 -22.16 -44.94 21.46
N ASP A 923 -23.03 -44.00 21.54
CA ASP A 923 -23.15 -43.11 22.71
C ASP A 923 -24.34 -42.13 22.55
N SER A 924 -25.29 -42.22 23.45
CA SER A 924 -26.50 -41.44 23.54
C SER A 924 -26.26 -39.97 23.96
N GLN A 925 -25.04 -39.46 23.76
CA GLN A 925 -24.66 -38.04 24.05
C GLN A 925 -23.64 -37.47 23.04
N ALA A 926 -23.62 -37.93 21.81
CA ALA A 926 -22.81 -37.27 20.78
C ALA A 926 -23.53 -36.04 20.26
N ASP A 927 -23.16 -34.94 20.83
CA ASP A 927 -23.50 -33.60 20.30
C ASP A 927 -22.93 -33.46 18.87
N ALA A 928 -23.77 -33.15 17.90
CA ALA A 928 -23.62 -33.38 16.48
C ALA A 928 -22.69 -32.41 15.75
N SER A 929 -21.58 -32.02 16.30
CA SER A 929 -20.69 -31.09 15.62
C SER A 929 -19.21 -31.50 15.58
N GLN A 930 -18.91 -32.66 14.99
CA GLN A 930 -17.54 -32.82 14.51
C GLN A 930 -17.32 -31.89 13.31
N PRO A 931 -16.27 -31.05 13.33
CA PRO A 931 -15.98 -30.14 12.24
C PRO A 931 -15.73 -30.94 10.95
N LEU A 932 -16.45 -30.61 9.89
CA LEU A 932 -16.23 -31.21 8.57
C LEU A 932 -14.83 -30.85 8.09
N ILE A 933 -14.10 -31.85 7.60
CA ILE A 933 -12.82 -31.58 6.96
C ILE A 933 -13.04 -30.96 5.58
N GLN A 934 -12.06 -30.20 5.12
CA GLN A 934 -12.03 -29.72 3.74
C GLN A 934 -11.50 -30.85 2.83
N PRO A 935 -12.28 -31.34 1.83
CA PRO A 935 -11.82 -32.40 0.94
C PRO A 935 -10.63 -31.98 0.09
N LEU A 936 -9.53 -32.75 0.14
CA LEU A 936 -8.38 -32.54 -0.71
C LEU A 936 -8.51 -33.36 -2.00
N LEU A 937 -8.57 -32.68 -3.15
CA LEU A 937 -8.48 -33.30 -4.48
C LEU A 937 -7.05 -33.12 -4.99
N ASP A 938 -6.21 -34.10 -4.66
CA ASP A 938 -4.77 -34.12 -4.85
C ASP A 938 -4.31 -34.24 -6.32
N GLN A 939 -5.23 -34.58 -7.21
CA GLN A 939 -4.97 -34.75 -8.64
C GLN A 939 -6.04 -34.04 -9.47
N VAL A 940 -5.65 -33.56 -10.66
CA VAL A 940 -6.59 -33.07 -11.68
C VAL A 940 -7.55 -34.21 -12.06
N GLN A 941 -8.79 -33.88 -12.36
CA GLN A 941 -9.82 -34.89 -12.60
C GLN A 941 -9.66 -35.60 -13.95
N TYR A 942 -9.45 -36.90 -13.90
CA TYR A 942 -9.44 -37.80 -15.07
C TYR A 942 -10.65 -38.71 -15.06
N ALA A 943 -11.16 -39.03 -16.24
CA ALA A 943 -12.14 -40.10 -16.40
C ALA A 943 -11.48 -41.48 -16.25
N PRO A 944 -12.26 -42.60 -16.07
CA PRO A 944 -11.72 -43.94 -16.00
C PRO A 944 -10.94 -44.41 -17.23
N SER A 945 -11.10 -43.72 -18.34
CA SER A 945 -10.33 -43.91 -19.57
C SER A 945 -8.93 -43.27 -19.53
N GLY A 946 -8.57 -42.55 -18.45
CA GLY A 946 -7.32 -41.80 -18.35
C GLY A 946 -7.31 -40.45 -19.10
N ILE A 947 -8.45 -40.05 -19.67
CA ILE A 947 -8.59 -38.77 -20.38
C ILE A 947 -8.93 -37.68 -19.36
N LEU A 948 -8.26 -36.53 -19.46
CA LEU A 948 -8.55 -35.33 -18.67
C LEU A 948 -10.01 -34.90 -18.88
N ARG A 949 -10.73 -34.60 -17.79
CA ARG A 949 -12.12 -34.12 -17.92
C ARG A 949 -12.13 -32.69 -18.45
N PRO A 950 -12.74 -32.41 -19.58
CA PRO A 950 -12.92 -31.05 -20.09
C PRO A 950 -13.85 -30.21 -19.17
N ASN A 951 -14.81 -30.91 -18.50
CA ASN A 951 -15.72 -30.35 -17.52
C ASN A 951 -15.48 -31.06 -16.18
N PRO A 952 -14.67 -30.51 -15.27
CA PRO A 952 -14.45 -31.10 -13.97
C PRO A 952 -15.74 -31.07 -13.14
N ILE A 953 -15.98 -32.15 -12.39
CA ILE A 953 -17.19 -32.34 -11.60
C ILE A 953 -17.05 -31.60 -10.27
N PRO A 954 -17.96 -30.69 -9.91
CA PRO A 954 -18.01 -30.09 -8.60
C PRO A 954 -18.24 -31.12 -7.49
N LEU A 955 -17.60 -30.92 -6.34
CA LEU A 955 -17.71 -31.77 -5.18
C LEU A 955 -17.88 -30.94 -3.91
N VAL A 956 -18.71 -31.42 -2.98
CA VAL A 956 -18.85 -30.88 -1.64
C VAL A 956 -18.88 -32.00 -0.62
N MET A 957 -18.57 -31.71 0.64
CA MET A 957 -18.71 -32.66 1.74
C MET A 957 -19.73 -32.14 2.75
N VAL A 958 -20.61 -33.02 3.16
CA VAL A 958 -21.61 -32.80 4.21
C VAL A 958 -21.46 -33.81 5.33
N GLY A 959 -21.85 -33.40 6.54
CA GLY A 959 -22.09 -34.31 7.65
C GLY A 959 -23.51 -34.87 7.62
N GLY A 960 -23.73 -36.00 8.23
CA GLY A 960 -25.10 -36.47 8.38
C GLY A 960 -25.22 -37.83 9.09
N ASP A 961 -26.41 -38.10 9.58
CA ASP A 961 -26.77 -39.40 10.09
C ASP A 961 -27.08 -40.33 8.93
N ARG A 962 -26.57 -41.56 8.99
CA ARG A 962 -26.76 -42.60 7.95
C ARG A 962 -28.24 -42.86 7.66
N ARG A 963 -29.11 -42.77 8.68
CA ARG A 963 -30.56 -42.97 8.54
C ARG A 963 -31.24 -41.91 7.70
N ARG A 964 -30.72 -40.69 7.66
CA ARG A 964 -31.27 -39.58 6.88
C ARG A 964 -30.95 -39.64 5.38
N TRP A 965 -29.89 -40.36 5.00
CA TRP A 965 -29.43 -40.46 3.63
C TRP A 965 -29.81 -41.78 2.93
N THR A 966 -30.29 -42.74 3.67
CA THR A 966 -30.66 -44.10 3.14
C THR A 966 -32.15 -44.34 3.13
N SER A 967 -32.99 -43.46 3.67
CA SER A 967 -34.44 -43.48 3.60
C SER A 967 -34.96 -42.64 2.42
#